data_2834851ddc67cf44fb28062949abcf0b
#
_entry.id   2834851ddc67cf44fb28062949abcf0b
#
_cell.length_a   1.000
_cell.length_b   1.000
_cell.length_c   1.000
_cell.angle_alpha   90.00
_cell.angle_beta   90.00
_cell.angle_gamma   90.00
#
_symmetry.space_group_name_H-M   'P 1'
#
loop_
_entity.id
_entity.type
_entity.pdbx_description
1 polymer ?
#
loop_
_entity_poly.entity_id
_entity_poly.type
_entity_poly.pdbx_seq_one_letter_code
_entity_poly.pdbx_strand_id
1 'polypeptide(L)'
;MRKYHSLAAVQLLAGIFTWLLMSCSVEDHEIPLQYNEHKNIVESSEFTPYMDMNTFAGDDFYQYAVGKWLAENPLSYGESVNGTYSVFSEKSKDFIDNVEAIIAGDEVFKRLKSDFNPSAASADLKLLMQKLAAIDAVATKEDMYKKMGELMIEGYSSPFVLVPSPFCRRVEIVVSLPEPDHFTMENEALKDRYQFSREEAVQMEKVINDWTTLVAKEKKALGASACRTFDESLYLSHSSGAGRRASSNAPLVLMLQCTGYGDGDLTSLLEDYKNINQFFADMSLADLKRFTKYVMINRDDDFIILNPEAKAEDAIKIFLMGDYNPLNVRLSALYNKTIPAANRTAAVEMAKEYREAFRERINKLTWMSDVSKARAIEKLDAMMLMIGWTDDESRRDEWMPKLTAQKSSYYEDICSIYKQMFQIILKKLGSKDPYDFFYSSEISTPSFNNNAYYQRSNNNILITTNALKQPMFDAKRSDAFNYGTLGAIIGHEMTHGFDMGGKDYDKDGLKKAWMLPADAEAFAKLSQKQIDFFNKQTYGVYTCNGLLTRDENIADLGGLYIGYDALMKLLDKKGVSGAERDRQARDYFRAFGYLWMENSSENYQRGFLTSDHSLSPVRVLGNVYQLNEFYRVFHIQDGKRFLKPEERIEIW
;
A
#
# COMPACT_ATOMS: atom_id res chain seq x y z
N MET A 1 9.07 -2.29 -88.52
CA MET A 1 7.99 -2.55 -87.57
C MET A 1 8.57 -2.73 -86.15
N ARG A 2 9.16 -1.71 -85.56
CA ARG A 2 9.68 -1.74 -84.16
C ARG A 2 9.78 -0.30 -83.64
N LYS A 3 8.67 0.46 -83.61
CA LYS A 3 8.68 1.81 -82.99
C LYS A 3 7.32 2.25 -82.43
N TYR A 4 6.33 1.36 -82.36
CA TYR A 4 4.98 1.75 -81.89
C TYR A 4 4.52 1.05 -80.60
N HIS A 5 5.35 0.21 -79.97
CA HIS A 5 5.00 -0.44 -78.71
C HIS A 5 5.46 0.30 -77.44
N SER A 6 6.21 1.40 -77.55
CA SER A 6 6.73 2.10 -76.36
C SER A 6 5.83 3.26 -75.88
N LEU A 7 4.93 3.80 -76.69
CA LEU A 7 4.07 4.92 -76.29
C LEU A 7 2.78 4.46 -75.50
N ALA A 8 2.27 3.29 -75.86
CA ALA A 8 1.08 2.76 -75.21
C ALA A 8 1.38 2.26 -73.74
N ALA A 9 2.59 1.74 -73.54
CA ALA A 9 3.01 1.28 -72.17
C ALA A 9 3.29 2.48 -71.24
N VAL A 10 3.76 3.60 -71.70
CA VAL A 10 4.02 4.80 -70.91
C VAL A 10 2.72 5.54 -70.58
N GLN A 11 1.72 5.51 -71.47
CA GLN A 11 0.40 6.09 -71.13
C GLN A 11 -0.41 5.23 -70.21
N LEU A 12 -0.26 3.88 -70.20
CA LEU A 12 -0.89 3.00 -69.26
C LEU A 12 -0.28 3.12 -67.85
N LEU A 13 1.04 3.27 -67.75
CA LEU A 13 1.74 3.52 -66.48
C LEU A 13 1.45 4.92 -65.90
N ALA A 14 1.32 5.93 -66.70
CA ALA A 14 0.94 7.28 -66.28
C ALA A 14 -0.53 7.33 -65.81
N GLY A 15 -1.45 6.59 -66.44
CA GLY A 15 -2.83 6.47 -66.01
C GLY A 15 -3.02 5.71 -64.70
N ILE A 16 -2.23 4.66 -64.50
CA ILE A 16 -2.24 3.89 -63.23
C ILE A 16 -1.60 4.69 -62.11
N PHE A 17 -0.55 5.49 -62.38
CA PHE A 17 0.07 6.34 -61.35
C PHE A 17 -0.80 7.55 -60.99
N THR A 18 -1.57 8.11 -61.94
CA THR A 18 -2.54 9.18 -61.64
C THR A 18 -3.77 8.61 -60.88
N TRP A 19 -4.17 7.37 -61.15
CA TRP A 19 -5.25 6.72 -60.44
C TRP A 19 -4.81 6.30 -59.01
N LEU A 20 -3.57 5.86 -58.81
CA LEU A 20 -2.98 5.59 -57.48
C LEU A 20 -2.72 6.88 -56.66
N LEU A 21 -2.49 8.03 -57.29
CA LEU A 21 -2.34 9.32 -56.61
C LEU A 21 -3.70 10.00 -56.33
N MET A 22 -4.77 9.65 -57.05
CA MET A 22 -6.13 10.09 -56.73
C MET A 22 -6.86 9.21 -55.71
N SER A 23 -6.32 8.03 -55.35
CA SER A 23 -6.90 7.16 -54.29
C SER A 23 -6.31 7.40 -52.89
N CYS A 24 -5.47 8.43 -52.74
CA CYS A 24 -4.89 8.82 -51.44
C CYS A 24 -5.43 10.14 -50.89
N SER A 25 -6.57 10.61 -51.33
CA SER A 25 -7.43 11.44 -50.53
C SER A 25 -8.42 10.50 -49.83
N VAL A 26 -7.99 9.84 -48.76
CA VAL A 26 -8.93 9.32 -47.78
C VAL A 26 -9.55 10.58 -47.16
N GLU A 27 -10.66 11.04 -47.70
CA GLU A 27 -11.62 11.73 -46.86
C GLU A 27 -11.90 10.74 -45.71
N ASP A 28 -11.49 11.10 -44.51
CA ASP A 28 -11.93 10.43 -43.29
C ASP A 28 -13.47 10.56 -43.26
N HIS A 29 -14.13 9.66 -43.98
CA HIS A 29 -15.54 9.42 -43.73
C HIS A 29 -15.58 8.78 -42.36
N GLU A 30 -15.73 9.62 -41.31
CA GLU A 30 -16.05 9.14 -39.96
C GLU A 30 -17.23 8.17 -40.11
N ILE A 31 -16.99 6.89 -39.85
CA ILE A 31 -18.06 5.88 -39.83
C ILE A 31 -19.04 6.38 -38.76
N PRO A 32 -20.30 6.66 -39.13
CA PRO A 32 -21.28 7.16 -38.15
C PRO A 32 -21.35 6.23 -36.95
N LEU A 33 -21.25 6.79 -35.73
CA LEU A 33 -21.37 6.00 -34.51
C LEU A 33 -22.71 5.31 -34.49
N GLN A 34 -22.69 4.02 -34.17
CA GLN A 34 -23.89 3.22 -33.99
C GLN A 34 -24.26 3.17 -32.51
N TYR A 35 -25.54 3.25 -32.22
CA TYR A 35 -26.10 3.18 -30.87
C TYR A 35 -27.03 1.95 -30.79
N ASN A 36 -27.01 1.27 -29.63
CA ASN A 36 -28.00 0.25 -29.33
C ASN A 36 -29.32 0.89 -28.82
N GLU A 37 -30.36 0.08 -28.61
CA GLU A 37 -31.65 0.52 -28.07
C GLU A 37 -31.59 1.18 -26.70
N HIS A 38 -30.49 0.97 -25.96
CA HIS A 38 -30.20 1.57 -24.64
C HIS A 38 -29.29 2.80 -24.73
N LYS A 39 -29.18 3.46 -25.88
CA LYS A 39 -28.37 4.67 -26.14
C LYS A 39 -26.85 4.50 -26.00
N ASN A 40 -26.34 3.29 -25.83
CA ASN A 40 -24.90 3.06 -25.73
C ASN A 40 -24.25 2.96 -27.11
N ILE A 41 -23.04 3.49 -27.24
CA ILE A 41 -22.23 3.39 -28.47
C ILE A 41 -21.84 1.93 -28.67
N VAL A 42 -22.10 1.39 -29.87
CA VAL A 42 -21.72 0.04 -30.27
C VAL A 42 -20.37 0.10 -30.97
N GLU A 43 -19.36 -0.43 -30.32
CA GLU A 43 -17.99 -0.45 -30.84
C GLU A 43 -17.22 -1.66 -30.31
N SER A 44 -16.10 -2.01 -30.96
CA SER A 44 -15.18 -3.02 -30.43
C SER A 44 -14.36 -2.45 -29.28
N SER A 45 -14.35 -3.13 -28.15
CA SER A 45 -13.57 -2.79 -26.96
C SER A 45 -13.04 -4.04 -26.28
N GLU A 46 -11.85 -3.96 -25.73
CA GLU A 46 -11.29 -5.05 -24.90
C GLU A 46 -12.09 -5.28 -23.61
N PHE A 47 -12.94 -4.34 -23.22
CA PHE A 47 -13.82 -4.44 -22.05
C PHE A 47 -15.18 -5.07 -22.36
N THR A 48 -15.52 -5.35 -23.63
CA THR A 48 -16.79 -5.99 -24.02
C THR A 48 -17.11 -7.27 -23.23
N PRO A 49 -16.15 -8.12 -22.83
CA PRO A 49 -16.44 -9.29 -22.00
C PRO A 49 -17.01 -8.99 -20.61
N TYR A 50 -16.80 -7.79 -20.09
CA TYR A 50 -17.19 -7.36 -18.73
C TYR A 50 -18.47 -6.52 -18.73
N MET A 51 -18.83 -5.91 -19.88
CA MET A 51 -19.82 -4.85 -20.00
C MET A 51 -21.26 -5.39 -20.04
N ASP A 52 -22.18 -4.66 -19.41
CA ASP A 52 -23.61 -4.81 -19.60
C ASP A 52 -24.13 -3.71 -20.55
N MET A 53 -24.27 -4.03 -21.81
CA MET A 53 -24.75 -3.10 -22.84
C MET A 53 -26.25 -2.77 -22.75
N ASN A 54 -27.00 -3.43 -21.86
CA ASN A 54 -28.41 -3.13 -21.60
C ASN A 54 -28.57 -1.98 -20.59
N THR A 55 -27.53 -1.65 -19.85
CA THR A 55 -27.52 -0.52 -18.93
C THR A 55 -26.95 0.72 -19.61
N PHE A 56 -27.70 1.84 -19.60
CA PHE A 56 -27.21 3.10 -20.17
C PHE A 56 -26.09 3.70 -19.30
N ALA A 57 -24.97 4.04 -19.93
CA ALA A 57 -23.80 4.60 -19.23
C ALA A 57 -24.10 5.90 -18.45
N GLY A 58 -25.12 6.69 -18.88
CA GLY A 58 -25.61 7.90 -18.18
C GLY A 58 -26.49 7.60 -16.96
N ASP A 59 -27.00 6.36 -16.84
CA ASP A 59 -27.82 5.94 -15.71
C ASP A 59 -26.98 5.26 -14.60
N ASP A 60 -26.11 4.33 -15.00
CA ASP A 60 -25.23 3.59 -14.11
C ASP A 60 -23.97 3.12 -14.85
N PHE A 61 -22.92 3.91 -14.79
CA PHE A 61 -21.67 3.58 -15.48
C PHE A 61 -20.98 2.36 -14.90
N TYR A 62 -21.10 2.09 -13.60
CA TYR A 62 -20.50 0.90 -13.00
C TYR A 62 -21.15 -0.37 -13.54
N GLN A 63 -22.49 -0.41 -13.53
CA GLN A 63 -23.24 -1.53 -14.12
C GLN A 63 -22.96 -1.66 -15.63
N TYR A 64 -22.91 -0.53 -16.37
CA TYR A 64 -22.54 -0.55 -17.79
C TYR A 64 -21.17 -1.16 -18.03
N ALA A 65 -20.15 -0.74 -17.26
CA ALA A 65 -18.76 -1.12 -17.49
C ALA A 65 -18.45 -2.57 -17.08
N VAL A 66 -19.08 -3.08 -15.99
CA VAL A 66 -18.71 -4.37 -15.40
C VAL A 66 -19.90 -5.27 -15.05
N GLY A 67 -21.12 -4.90 -15.40
CA GLY A 67 -22.35 -5.61 -15.00
C GLY A 67 -22.44 -7.05 -15.47
N LYS A 68 -21.91 -7.38 -16.64
CA LYS A 68 -21.84 -8.75 -17.10
C LYS A 68 -20.91 -9.58 -16.22
N TRP A 69 -19.73 -9.06 -15.89
CA TRP A 69 -18.79 -9.72 -14.98
C TRP A 69 -19.43 -9.95 -13.60
N LEU A 70 -20.13 -8.93 -13.05
CA LEU A 70 -20.81 -9.05 -11.77
C LEU A 70 -21.84 -10.21 -11.77
N ALA A 71 -22.58 -10.35 -12.86
CA ALA A 71 -23.57 -11.42 -13.02
C ALA A 71 -22.93 -12.81 -13.16
N GLU A 72 -21.76 -12.90 -13.83
CA GLU A 72 -21.06 -14.16 -14.10
C GLU A 72 -20.17 -14.63 -12.93
N ASN A 73 -19.86 -13.74 -11.96
CA ASN A 73 -18.98 -14.00 -10.83
C ASN A 73 -19.69 -13.75 -9.48
N PRO A 74 -20.76 -14.50 -9.17
CA PRO A 74 -21.42 -14.38 -7.88
C PRO A 74 -20.49 -14.83 -6.75
N LEU A 75 -20.68 -14.29 -5.55
CA LEU A 75 -19.94 -14.72 -4.36
C LEU A 75 -20.13 -16.21 -4.09
N SER A 76 -19.04 -16.90 -3.73
CA SER A 76 -19.10 -18.28 -3.23
C SER A 76 -19.89 -18.37 -1.92
N TYR A 77 -20.29 -19.58 -1.51
CA TYR A 77 -21.03 -19.77 -0.26
C TYR A 77 -20.30 -19.19 0.97
N GLY A 78 -18.97 -19.36 1.04
CA GLY A 78 -18.16 -18.80 2.12
C GLY A 78 -18.05 -17.27 2.08
N GLU A 79 -17.94 -16.70 0.88
CA GLU A 79 -17.83 -15.24 0.66
C GLU A 79 -19.18 -14.53 0.81
N SER A 80 -20.32 -15.23 0.62
CA SER A 80 -21.66 -14.65 0.67
C SER A 80 -22.01 -14.06 2.05
N VAL A 81 -21.33 -14.46 3.11
CA VAL A 81 -21.59 -13.97 4.48
C VAL A 81 -20.82 -12.68 4.76
N ASN A 82 -19.48 -12.69 4.65
CA ASN A 82 -18.63 -11.57 5.01
C ASN A 82 -17.60 -11.21 3.93
N GLY A 83 -17.63 -11.87 2.78
CA GLY A 83 -16.58 -11.80 1.77
C GLY A 83 -16.83 -10.79 0.67
N THR A 84 -15.81 -10.65 -0.15
CA THR A 84 -15.82 -9.94 -1.42
C THR A 84 -15.02 -10.73 -2.45
N TYR A 85 -15.38 -10.57 -3.73
CA TYR A 85 -14.57 -11.02 -4.85
C TYR A 85 -14.27 -9.84 -5.77
N SER A 86 -13.02 -9.54 -5.98
CA SER A 86 -12.56 -8.36 -6.72
C SER A 86 -11.21 -8.60 -7.40
N VAL A 87 -10.80 -7.69 -8.26
CA VAL A 87 -9.45 -7.67 -8.87
C VAL A 87 -8.36 -7.68 -7.79
N PHE A 88 -8.56 -7.00 -6.68
CA PHE A 88 -7.59 -6.93 -5.57
C PHE A 88 -7.52 -8.24 -4.77
N SER A 89 -8.66 -8.87 -4.48
CA SER A 89 -8.69 -10.15 -3.75
C SER A 89 -8.05 -11.29 -4.55
N GLU A 90 -8.25 -11.31 -5.86
CA GLU A 90 -7.62 -12.28 -6.77
C GLU A 90 -6.08 -12.18 -6.74
N LYS A 91 -5.54 -10.96 -6.75
CA LYS A 91 -4.09 -10.73 -6.67
C LYS A 91 -3.46 -11.15 -5.36
N SER A 92 -4.13 -10.89 -4.25
CA SER A 92 -3.64 -11.29 -2.93
C SER A 92 -3.55 -12.82 -2.83
N LYS A 93 -4.54 -13.52 -3.34
CA LYS A 93 -4.54 -14.98 -3.40
C LYS A 93 -3.42 -15.54 -4.26
N ASP A 94 -3.17 -14.96 -5.45
CA ASP A 94 -2.13 -15.42 -6.36
C ASP A 94 -0.74 -15.42 -5.72
N PHE A 95 -0.39 -14.43 -4.90
CA PHE A 95 0.88 -14.41 -4.17
C PHE A 95 0.97 -15.56 -3.16
N ILE A 96 -0.07 -15.74 -2.32
CA ILE A 96 -0.10 -16.78 -1.28
C ILE A 96 0.01 -18.17 -1.90
N ASP A 97 -0.72 -18.41 -2.99
CA ASP A 97 -0.73 -19.71 -3.69
C ASP A 97 0.63 -20.03 -4.34
N ASN A 98 1.42 -19.03 -4.70
CA ASN A 98 2.69 -19.19 -5.41
C ASN A 98 3.94 -18.98 -4.54
N VAL A 99 3.80 -18.59 -3.27
CA VAL A 99 4.96 -18.23 -2.41
C VAL A 99 5.97 -19.36 -2.30
N GLU A 100 5.54 -20.61 -2.21
CA GLU A 100 6.45 -21.76 -2.14
C GLU A 100 7.34 -21.91 -3.38
N ALA A 101 6.78 -21.70 -4.57
CA ALA A 101 7.53 -21.71 -5.81
C ALA A 101 8.53 -20.54 -5.88
N ILE A 102 8.14 -19.37 -5.35
CA ILE A 102 8.98 -18.17 -5.32
C ILE A 102 10.23 -18.40 -4.45
N ILE A 103 10.07 -19.01 -3.27
CA ILE A 103 11.16 -19.22 -2.31
C ILE A 103 11.96 -20.51 -2.54
N ALA A 104 11.49 -21.44 -3.37
CA ALA A 104 12.05 -22.79 -3.53
C ALA A 104 13.55 -22.82 -3.90
N GLY A 105 14.04 -21.79 -4.60
CA GLY A 105 15.45 -21.68 -5.02
C GLY A 105 16.37 -21.04 -3.99
N ASP A 106 15.85 -20.38 -2.96
CA ASP A 106 16.63 -19.56 -2.04
C ASP A 106 17.21 -20.38 -0.87
N GLU A 107 18.51 -20.17 -0.57
CA GLU A 107 19.24 -20.96 0.42
C GLU A 107 18.77 -20.70 1.87
N VAL A 108 18.29 -19.47 2.19
CA VAL A 108 17.79 -19.16 3.53
C VAL A 108 16.49 -19.93 3.78
N PHE A 109 15.54 -19.87 2.83
CA PHE A 109 14.27 -20.59 2.96
C PHE A 109 14.43 -22.11 2.91
N LYS A 110 15.35 -22.64 2.08
CA LYS A 110 15.70 -24.08 2.10
C LYS A 110 16.20 -24.49 3.47
N ARG A 111 17.05 -23.68 4.09
CA ARG A 111 17.59 -23.97 5.39
C ARG A 111 16.51 -23.90 6.47
N LEU A 112 15.70 -22.85 6.52
CA LEU A 112 14.58 -22.77 7.46
C LEU A 112 13.66 -23.98 7.35
N LYS A 113 13.40 -24.44 6.11
CA LYS A 113 12.62 -25.66 5.87
C LYS A 113 13.30 -26.92 6.38
N SER A 114 14.62 -27.06 6.18
CA SER A 114 15.38 -28.23 6.60
C SER A 114 15.58 -28.32 8.11
N ASP A 115 15.67 -27.20 8.79
CA ASP A 115 15.96 -27.12 10.22
C ASP A 115 14.67 -27.09 11.07
N PHE A 116 13.50 -26.94 10.41
CA PHE A 116 12.20 -27.08 11.05
C PHE A 116 11.95 -28.52 11.51
N ASN A 117 11.74 -28.71 12.82
CA ASN A 117 11.49 -30.03 13.43
C ASN A 117 10.40 -29.96 14.49
N PRO A 118 9.12 -30.16 14.14
CA PRO A 118 8.01 -30.08 15.08
C PRO A 118 7.96 -31.22 16.09
N SER A 119 8.66 -32.34 15.80
CA SER A 119 8.55 -33.58 16.62
C SER A 119 9.51 -33.63 17.80
N ALA A 120 10.47 -32.71 17.84
CA ALA A 120 11.41 -32.72 18.93
C ALA A 120 10.89 -31.81 20.05
N ALA A 121 10.75 -32.32 21.24
CA ALA A 121 10.88 -31.52 22.48
C ALA A 121 12.29 -30.87 22.41
N SER A 122 12.44 -30.04 21.48
CA SER A 122 13.46 -29.81 20.50
C SER A 122 14.53 -28.93 21.11
N ALA A 123 15.65 -28.85 20.44
CA ALA A 123 16.67 -27.85 20.71
C ALA A 123 16.06 -26.44 20.88
N ASP A 124 15.01 -26.14 20.14
CA ASP A 124 14.27 -24.87 20.15
C ASP A 124 13.59 -24.61 21.50
N LEU A 125 12.76 -25.55 21.98
CA LEU A 125 12.13 -25.43 23.30
C LEU A 125 13.18 -25.34 24.41
N LYS A 126 14.25 -26.14 24.31
CA LYS A 126 15.35 -26.09 25.30
C LYS A 126 16.03 -24.73 25.29
N LEU A 127 16.28 -24.14 24.13
CA LEU A 127 16.87 -22.81 24.02
C LEU A 127 15.95 -21.75 24.65
N LEU A 128 14.65 -21.76 24.31
CA LEU A 128 13.67 -20.87 24.90
C LEU A 128 13.62 -21.03 26.43
N MET A 129 13.54 -22.27 26.95
CA MET A 129 13.53 -22.52 28.38
C MET A 129 14.80 -22.01 29.09
N GLN A 130 15.97 -22.10 28.47
CA GLN A 130 17.21 -21.51 29.00
C GLN A 130 17.11 -19.98 29.08
N LYS A 131 16.52 -19.32 28.09
CA LYS A 131 16.33 -17.87 28.09
C LYS A 131 15.30 -17.44 29.16
N LEU A 132 14.20 -18.19 29.32
CA LEU A 132 13.21 -17.95 30.38
C LEU A 132 13.85 -18.08 31.76
N ALA A 133 14.69 -19.08 32.00
CA ALA A 133 15.43 -19.26 33.25
C ALA A 133 16.41 -18.11 33.53
N ALA A 134 17.03 -17.54 32.49
CA ALA A 134 17.91 -16.37 32.63
C ALA A 134 17.14 -15.12 33.12
N ILE A 135 15.86 -14.98 32.76
CA ILE A 135 14.99 -13.90 33.28
C ILE A 135 14.79 -14.03 34.77
N ASP A 136 14.63 -15.26 35.28
CA ASP A 136 14.45 -15.52 36.71
C ASP A 136 15.67 -15.11 37.57
N ALA A 137 16.87 -15.14 36.99
CA ALA A 137 18.11 -14.76 37.64
C ALA A 137 18.30 -13.22 37.82
N VAL A 138 17.50 -12.39 37.16
CA VAL A 138 17.61 -10.93 37.25
C VAL A 138 17.22 -10.46 38.66
N ALA A 139 18.04 -9.61 39.29
CA ALA A 139 17.89 -9.26 40.69
C ALA A 139 17.15 -7.93 40.95
N THR A 140 17.18 -6.98 39.98
CA THR A 140 16.58 -5.65 40.17
C THR A 140 15.63 -5.28 39.01
N LYS A 141 14.72 -4.32 39.25
CA LYS A 141 13.85 -3.79 38.17
C LYS A 141 14.65 -3.11 37.06
N GLU A 142 15.68 -2.38 37.44
CA GLU A 142 16.55 -1.70 36.50
C GLU A 142 17.25 -2.70 35.55
N ASP A 143 17.82 -3.77 36.12
CA ASP A 143 18.43 -4.83 35.30
C ASP A 143 17.40 -5.57 34.47
N MET A 144 16.15 -5.66 34.94
CA MET A 144 15.06 -6.27 34.18
C MET A 144 14.69 -5.45 32.95
N TYR A 145 14.61 -4.12 33.04
CA TYR A 145 14.39 -3.25 31.89
C TYR A 145 15.51 -3.37 30.86
N LYS A 146 16.77 -3.35 31.32
CA LYS A 146 17.93 -3.57 30.44
C LYS A 146 17.84 -4.94 29.76
N LYS A 147 17.47 -5.97 30.51
CA LYS A 147 17.32 -7.33 29.97
C LYS A 147 16.23 -7.44 28.93
N MET A 148 15.11 -6.75 29.09
CA MET A 148 14.05 -6.69 28.07
C MET A 148 14.59 -6.09 26.76
N GLY A 149 15.37 -5.04 26.84
CA GLY A 149 16.02 -4.45 25.67
C GLY A 149 17.08 -5.35 25.02
N GLU A 150 17.92 -6.03 25.84
CA GLU A 150 18.90 -6.99 25.33
C GLU A 150 18.24 -8.14 24.56
N LEU A 151 17.15 -8.70 25.11
CA LEU A 151 16.39 -9.76 24.43
C LEU A 151 15.86 -9.29 23.08
N MET A 152 15.35 -8.07 22.99
CA MET A 152 14.87 -7.48 21.76
C MET A 152 15.97 -7.40 20.68
N ILE A 153 17.16 -6.88 21.01
CA ILE A 153 18.26 -6.80 20.03
C ILE A 153 18.91 -8.15 19.72
N GLU A 154 18.72 -9.15 20.58
CA GLU A 154 19.09 -10.55 20.31
C GLU A 154 18.09 -11.26 19.39
N GLY A 155 17.00 -10.61 18.99
CA GLY A 155 15.97 -11.16 18.11
C GLY A 155 14.83 -11.88 18.79
N TYR A 156 14.75 -11.81 20.14
CA TYR A 156 13.61 -12.35 20.90
C TYR A 156 12.46 -11.35 20.96
N SER A 157 11.27 -11.84 21.24
CA SER A 157 10.10 -11.00 21.34
C SER A 157 10.19 -9.99 22.48
N SER A 158 9.63 -8.83 22.26
CA SER A 158 9.64 -7.68 23.14
C SER A 158 8.24 -7.07 23.24
N PRO A 159 7.92 -6.40 24.36
CA PRO A 159 6.67 -5.64 24.47
C PRO A 159 6.56 -4.46 23.48
N PHE A 160 7.64 -4.15 22.78
CA PHE A 160 7.68 -3.15 21.70
C PHE A 160 8.25 -3.76 20.43
N VAL A 161 7.79 -3.24 19.31
CA VAL A 161 8.39 -3.52 18.01
C VAL A 161 9.19 -2.29 17.59
N LEU A 162 10.47 -2.47 17.34
CA LEU A 162 11.32 -1.45 16.73
C LEU A 162 11.35 -1.67 15.22
N VAL A 163 10.75 -0.74 14.50
CA VAL A 163 10.58 -0.86 13.06
C VAL A 163 11.41 0.18 12.36
N PRO A 164 12.16 -0.17 11.31
CA PRO A 164 12.70 0.86 10.44
C PRO A 164 11.53 1.53 9.72
N SER A 165 11.48 2.83 9.83
CA SER A 165 10.49 3.63 9.13
C SER A 165 11.21 4.73 8.35
N PRO A 166 10.94 4.86 7.06
CA PRO A 166 11.39 6.02 6.32
C PRO A 166 10.63 7.25 6.81
N PHE A 167 11.33 8.23 7.37
CA PHE A 167 10.74 9.48 7.83
C PHE A 167 11.60 10.66 7.45
N CYS A 168 10.99 11.72 6.92
CA CYS A 168 11.71 12.88 6.41
C CYS A 168 12.90 12.50 5.50
N ARG A 169 12.69 11.47 4.67
CA ARG A 169 13.69 10.92 3.74
C ARG A 169 14.95 10.38 4.42
N ARG A 170 14.81 9.81 5.60
CA ARG A 170 15.88 9.14 6.34
C ARG A 170 15.41 7.79 6.82
N VAL A 171 16.35 6.91 7.13
CA VAL A 171 16.08 5.68 7.87
C VAL A 171 15.98 6.05 9.36
N GLU A 172 14.81 5.88 9.93
CA GLU A 172 14.54 6.12 11.34
C GLU A 172 14.04 4.83 12.01
N ILE A 173 13.99 4.79 13.33
CA ILE A 173 13.37 3.71 14.09
C ILE A 173 12.09 4.24 14.72
N VAL A 174 11.05 3.45 14.56
CA VAL A 174 9.76 3.70 15.19
C VAL A 174 9.56 2.68 16.30
N VAL A 175 9.16 3.16 17.47
CA VAL A 175 8.69 2.31 18.56
C VAL A 175 7.19 2.12 18.36
N SER A 176 6.78 0.90 18.05
CA SER A 176 5.37 0.57 17.87
C SER A 176 4.88 -0.32 19.00
N LEU A 177 3.63 -0.10 19.43
CA LEU A 177 2.93 -1.00 20.33
C LEU A 177 2.33 -2.15 19.52
N PRO A 178 2.47 -3.40 19.95
CA PRO A 178 1.85 -4.54 19.28
C PRO A 178 0.31 -4.43 19.31
N GLU A 179 -0.35 -5.13 18.39
CA GLU A 179 -1.81 -5.22 18.43
C GLU A 179 -2.26 -5.96 19.71
N PRO A 180 -3.35 -5.50 20.37
CA PRO A 180 -3.83 -6.13 21.61
C PRO A 180 -4.20 -7.60 21.44
N ASP A 181 -4.71 -7.97 20.28
CA ASP A 181 -5.23 -9.32 19.98
C ASP A 181 -4.14 -10.38 19.84
N HIS A 182 -2.87 -9.96 19.75
CA HIS A 182 -1.72 -10.87 19.70
C HIS A 182 -1.38 -11.55 21.03
N PHE A 183 -2.10 -11.24 22.12
CA PHE A 183 -1.85 -11.79 23.45
C PHE A 183 -2.99 -12.71 23.94
N THR A 184 -3.17 -13.84 23.25
CA THR A 184 -4.33 -14.73 23.48
C THR A 184 -3.98 -16.16 23.86
N MET A 185 -2.80 -16.42 24.44
CA MET A 185 -2.41 -17.77 24.79
C MET A 185 -3.28 -18.35 25.93
N GLU A 186 -3.84 -19.54 25.72
CA GLU A 186 -4.64 -20.21 26.71
C GLU A 186 -3.80 -20.69 27.91
N ASN A 187 -4.34 -20.57 29.14
CA ASN A 187 -3.69 -20.97 30.40
C ASN A 187 -3.21 -22.42 30.43
N GLU A 188 -3.91 -23.33 29.73
CA GLU A 188 -3.53 -24.74 29.67
C GLU A 188 -2.22 -24.94 28.88
N ALA A 189 -1.99 -24.23 27.80
CA ALA A 189 -0.75 -24.28 27.03
C ALA A 189 0.44 -23.80 27.88
N LEU A 190 0.27 -22.76 28.68
CA LEU A 190 1.32 -22.26 29.58
C LEU A 190 1.76 -23.30 30.58
N LYS A 191 0.81 -24.05 31.18
CA LYS A 191 1.11 -25.07 32.17
C LYS A 191 1.80 -26.30 31.57
N ASP A 192 1.19 -26.84 30.52
CA ASP A 192 1.60 -28.13 29.96
C ASP A 192 2.89 -28.04 29.18
N ARG A 193 3.09 -26.98 28.48
CA ARG A 193 4.24 -26.79 27.58
C ARG A 193 5.42 -26.10 28.26
N TYR A 194 5.16 -25.04 29.04
CA TYR A 194 6.20 -24.20 29.65
C TYR A 194 6.37 -24.41 31.14
N GLN A 195 5.66 -25.37 31.73
CA GLN A 195 5.78 -25.81 33.14
C GLN A 195 5.50 -24.69 34.15
N PHE A 196 4.65 -23.70 33.81
CA PHE A 196 4.19 -22.73 34.79
C PHE A 196 3.19 -23.34 35.77
N SER A 197 3.29 -22.95 37.02
CA SER A 197 2.24 -23.30 38.02
C SER A 197 0.92 -22.62 37.62
N ARG A 198 -0.19 -23.18 38.10
CA ARG A 198 -1.52 -22.59 37.90
C ARG A 198 -1.60 -21.16 38.44
N GLU A 199 -0.93 -20.89 39.54
CA GLU A 199 -0.89 -19.55 40.14
C GLU A 199 -0.12 -18.56 39.28
N GLU A 200 1.03 -18.95 38.73
CA GLU A 200 1.82 -18.13 37.80
C GLU A 200 1.05 -17.84 36.52
N ALA A 201 0.36 -18.82 35.94
CA ALA A 201 -0.45 -18.64 34.75
C ALA A 201 -1.59 -17.62 34.97
N VAL A 202 -2.32 -17.72 36.10
CA VAL A 202 -3.39 -16.76 36.44
C VAL A 202 -2.84 -15.35 36.69
N GLN A 203 -1.67 -15.25 37.33
CA GLN A 203 -1.02 -13.94 37.52
C GLN A 203 -0.50 -13.33 36.24
N MET A 204 0.03 -14.14 35.30
CA MET A 204 0.39 -13.71 33.96
C MET A 204 -0.82 -13.16 33.21
N GLU A 205 -1.92 -13.94 33.18
CA GLU A 205 -3.15 -13.52 32.50
C GLU A 205 -3.63 -12.15 32.99
N LYS A 206 -3.60 -11.92 34.31
CA LYS A 206 -3.97 -10.62 34.85
C LYS A 206 -3.08 -9.49 34.34
N VAL A 207 -1.77 -9.65 34.40
CA VAL A 207 -0.81 -8.62 33.94
C VAL A 207 -0.98 -8.34 32.44
N ILE A 208 -1.24 -9.38 31.64
CA ILE A 208 -1.46 -9.24 30.21
C ILE A 208 -2.79 -8.54 29.90
N ASN A 209 -3.86 -8.88 30.62
CA ASN A 209 -5.15 -8.19 30.45
C ASN A 209 -5.04 -6.68 30.79
N ASP A 210 -4.28 -6.35 31.85
CA ASP A 210 -4.00 -4.96 32.21
C ASP A 210 -3.20 -4.25 31.09
N TRP A 211 -2.20 -4.92 30.53
CA TRP A 211 -1.41 -4.43 29.39
C TRP A 211 -2.25 -4.23 28.14
N THR A 212 -3.03 -5.24 27.73
CA THR A 212 -3.88 -5.19 26.53
C THR A 212 -4.91 -4.05 26.63
N THR A 213 -5.50 -3.90 27.84
CA THR A 213 -6.44 -2.80 28.12
C THR A 213 -5.75 -1.44 28.00
N LEU A 214 -4.54 -1.31 28.53
CA LEU A 214 -3.75 -0.07 28.43
C LEU A 214 -3.41 0.25 26.99
N VAL A 215 -2.87 -0.72 26.22
CA VAL A 215 -2.52 -0.54 24.79
C VAL A 215 -3.73 -0.12 23.96
N ALA A 216 -4.87 -0.78 24.16
CA ALA A 216 -6.11 -0.41 23.45
C ALA A 216 -6.56 1.02 23.80
N LYS A 217 -6.42 1.45 25.07
CA LYS A 217 -6.71 2.81 25.50
C LYS A 217 -5.76 3.83 24.87
N GLU A 218 -4.46 3.56 24.88
CA GLU A 218 -3.45 4.45 24.30
C GLU A 218 -3.64 4.57 22.78
N LYS A 219 -3.85 3.48 22.07
CA LYS A 219 -4.18 3.50 20.64
C LYS A 219 -5.45 4.30 20.33
N LYS A 220 -6.49 4.19 21.18
CA LYS A 220 -7.72 4.98 21.04
C LYS A 220 -7.49 6.47 21.33
N ALA A 221 -6.65 6.81 22.29
CA ALA A 221 -6.32 8.19 22.64
C ALA A 221 -5.49 8.90 21.56
N LEU A 222 -4.59 8.15 20.89
CA LEU A 222 -3.83 8.63 19.74
C LEU A 222 -4.70 8.82 18.49
N GLY A 223 -5.96 8.31 18.50
CA GLY A 223 -6.97 8.50 17.46
C GLY A 223 -6.97 7.41 16.40
N ALA A 224 -8.03 7.42 15.57
CA ALA A 224 -8.17 6.46 14.46
C ALA A 224 -7.03 6.54 13.41
N SER A 225 -6.30 7.65 13.38
CA SER A 225 -5.09 7.82 12.58
C SER A 225 -3.91 6.99 13.07
N ALA A 226 -3.82 6.70 14.36
CA ALA A 226 -2.76 5.85 14.92
C ALA A 226 -2.79 4.39 14.42
N CYS A 227 -3.97 3.93 13.97
CA CYS A 227 -4.13 2.60 13.36
C CYS A 227 -3.96 2.59 11.83
N ARG A 228 -3.88 3.76 11.20
CA ARG A 228 -3.98 3.87 9.74
C ARG A 228 -2.72 4.33 9.03
N THR A 229 -1.82 4.99 9.73
CA THR A 229 -0.59 5.48 9.12
C THR A 229 0.57 5.30 10.07
N PHE A 230 1.62 4.73 9.58
CA PHE A 230 2.95 4.71 10.21
C PHE A 230 3.46 6.11 10.57
N ASP A 231 2.79 7.15 10.10
CA ASP A 231 3.14 8.55 10.27
C ASP A 231 2.93 9.11 11.69
N GLU A 232 2.21 8.39 12.56
CA GLU A 232 1.92 8.82 13.93
C GLU A 232 2.61 7.98 15.00
N SER A 233 3.41 7.00 14.58
CA SER A 233 4.30 6.31 15.50
C SER A 233 5.40 7.26 15.95
N LEU A 234 5.84 7.10 17.18
CA LEU A 234 6.86 7.95 17.79
C LEU A 234 8.21 7.73 17.15
N TYR A 235 8.83 8.82 16.75
CA TYR A 235 10.10 8.82 16.06
C TYR A 235 11.22 9.10 17.05
N LEU A 236 12.18 8.18 17.14
CA LEU A 236 13.45 8.43 17.76
C LEU A 236 14.31 9.20 16.74
N SER A 237 14.12 10.52 16.62
CA SER A 237 14.90 11.32 15.68
C SER A 237 16.28 11.63 16.25
N HIS A 238 17.32 11.44 15.45
CA HIS A 238 18.64 12.00 15.71
C HIS A 238 18.59 13.51 15.50
N SER A 239 17.93 14.25 16.38
CA SER A 239 18.06 15.70 16.36
C SER A 239 19.39 16.07 17.00
N SER A 240 20.32 16.55 16.17
CA SER A 240 21.54 17.24 16.60
C SER A 240 21.20 18.60 17.22
N GLY A 241 20.49 18.62 18.33
CA GLY A 241 20.12 19.84 19.03
C GLY A 241 20.03 19.59 20.52
N ALA A 242 20.60 20.46 21.33
CA ALA A 242 20.67 20.39 22.78
C ALA A 242 19.28 20.18 23.45
N GLY A 243 18.76 18.95 23.39
CA GLY A 243 17.57 18.51 24.09
C GLY A 243 17.88 18.18 25.56
N ARG A 244 16.91 18.37 26.44
CA ARG A 244 17.01 17.98 27.85
C ARG A 244 17.16 16.45 27.90
N ARG A 245 18.19 15.97 28.58
CA ARG A 245 18.38 14.54 28.86
C ARG A 245 17.14 14.03 29.62
N ALA A 246 16.45 13.03 29.07
CA ALA A 246 15.42 12.29 29.79
C ALA A 246 16.01 11.67 31.06
N SER A 247 15.20 11.47 32.09
CA SER A 247 15.63 10.79 33.31
C SER A 247 16.25 9.45 32.98
N SER A 248 17.52 9.25 33.31
CA SER A 248 18.31 8.07 32.96
C SER A 248 17.74 6.74 33.48
N ASN A 249 16.71 6.79 34.35
CA ASN A 249 16.14 5.63 35.05
C ASN A 249 14.70 5.31 34.61
N ALA A 250 14.15 5.97 33.62
CA ALA A 250 12.83 5.63 33.12
C ALA A 250 12.83 4.24 32.43
N PRO A 251 11.86 3.37 32.67
CA PRO A 251 11.80 2.01 32.11
C PRO A 251 12.08 1.96 30.60
N LEU A 252 11.40 2.76 29.82
CA LEU A 252 11.57 2.80 28.35
C LEU A 252 12.98 3.24 27.94
N VAL A 253 13.58 4.20 28.66
CA VAL A 253 14.96 4.64 28.40
C VAL A 253 15.93 3.50 28.62
N LEU A 254 15.79 2.77 29.73
CA LEU A 254 16.65 1.64 30.06
C LEU A 254 16.50 0.48 29.05
N MET A 255 15.28 0.21 28.59
CA MET A 255 15.03 -0.79 27.54
C MET A 255 15.70 -0.39 26.22
N LEU A 256 15.74 0.89 25.88
CA LEU A 256 16.31 1.38 24.64
C LEU A 256 17.81 1.64 24.70
N GLN A 257 18.44 1.70 25.88
CA GLN A 257 19.90 1.91 26.02
C GLN A 257 20.72 0.85 25.29
N CYS A 258 20.25 -0.39 25.23
CA CYS A 258 20.93 -1.48 24.53
C CYS A 258 21.03 -1.26 23.02
N THR A 259 20.21 -0.37 22.44
CA THR A 259 20.25 -0.01 21.02
C THR A 259 21.40 0.94 20.68
N GLY A 260 22.15 1.44 21.67
CA GLY A 260 23.13 2.52 21.51
C GLY A 260 22.49 3.90 21.39
N TYR A 261 21.18 4.01 21.55
CA TYR A 261 20.38 5.25 21.42
C TYR A 261 20.45 6.14 22.68
N GLY A 262 21.48 5.99 23.48
CA GLY A 262 21.59 6.64 24.81
C GLY A 262 21.70 8.17 24.83
N ASP A 263 21.93 8.81 23.69
CA ASP A 263 22.19 10.26 23.59
C ASP A 263 21.09 11.03 22.79
N GLY A 264 20.03 10.37 22.33
CA GLY A 264 18.91 11.00 21.64
C GLY A 264 17.96 11.73 22.60
N ASP A 265 17.19 12.70 22.10
CA ASP A 265 16.12 13.33 22.86
C ASP A 265 14.91 12.41 22.95
N LEU A 266 14.86 11.60 24.00
CA LEU A 266 13.74 10.71 24.30
C LEU A 266 12.59 11.40 25.06
N THR A 267 12.64 12.73 25.22
CA THR A 267 11.65 13.48 26.00
C THR A 267 10.26 13.37 25.40
N SER A 268 10.12 13.51 24.07
CA SER A 268 8.85 13.34 23.37
C SER A 268 8.31 11.92 23.50
N LEU A 269 9.18 10.91 23.35
CA LEU A 269 8.83 9.51 23.56
C LEU A 269 8.26 9.26 24.96
N LEU A 270 8.87 9.85 25.97
CA LEU A 270 8.41 9.68 27.35
C LEU A 270 7.11 10.44 27.65
N GLU A 271 6.88 11.59 27.00
CA GLU A 271 5.63 12.32 27.11
C GLU A 271 4.48 11.57 26.45
N ASP A 272 4.68 11.07 25.23
CA ASP A 272 3.66 10.36 24.50
C ASP A 272 3.34 8.97 25.10
N TYR A 273 4.34 8.26 25.61
CA TYR A 273 4.17 6.96 26.28
C TYR A 273 4.23 7.03 27.80
N LYS A 274 3.88 8.16 28.41
CA LYS A 274 3.93 8.33 29.88
C LYS A 274 3.15 7.25 30.64
N ASN A 275 1.97 6.85 30.14
CA ASN A 275 1.16 5.84 30.80
C ASN A 275 1.78 4.44 30.64
N ILE A 276 2.36 4.14 29.49
CA ILE A 276 3.11 2.88 29.26
C ILE A 276 4.34 2.84 30.15
N ASN A 277 5.10 3.94 30.23
CA ASN A 277 6.27 4.02 31.08
C ASN A 277 5.89 3.89 32.56
N GLN A 278 4.79 4.50 32.98
CA GLN A 278 4.26 4.37 34.34
C GLN A 278 3.81 2.94 34.65
N PHE A 279 3.15 2.27 33.70
CA PHE A 279 2.75 0.87 33.83
C PHE A 279 3.94 -0.04 34.17
N PHE A 280 5.05 0.09 33.44
CA PHE A 280 6.28 -0.66 33.75
C PHE A 280 6.91 -0.24 35.09
N ALA A 281 6.87 1.05 35.42
CA ALA A 281 7.39 1.56 36.69
C ALA A 281 6.63 1.01 37.90
N ASP A 282 5.31 0.83 37.77
CA ASP A 282 4.44 0.35 38.84
C ASP A 282 4.51 -1.17 39.06
N MET A 283 4.91 -1.93 38.01
CA MET A 283 5.05 -3.39 38.15
C MET A 283 6.07 -3.79 39.23
N SER A 284 5.76 -4.86 39.95
CA SER A 284 6.77 -5.54 40.76
C SER A 284 7.84 -6.21 39.88
N LEU A 285 9.03 -6.48 40.43
CA LEU A 285 10.04 -7.26 39.71
C LEU A 285 9.51 -8.64 39.30
N ALA A 286 8.68 -9.26 40.14
CA ALA A 286 8.07 -10.54 39.82
C ALA A 286 7.10 -10.44 38.61
N ASP A 287 6.31 -9.36 38.54
CA ASP A 287 5.39 -9.15 37.44
C ASP A 287 6.12 -8.79 36.15
N LEU A 288 7.20 -8.00 36.21
CA LEU A 288 8.07 -7.73 35.06
C LEU A 288 8.67 -9.02 34.49
N LYS A 289 9.12 -9.93 35.34
CA LYS A 289 9.63 -11.23 34.89
C LYS A 289 8.54 -12.06 34.24
N ARG A 290 7.34 -12.15 34.86
CA ARG A 290 6.19 -12.87 34.28
C ARG A 290 5.79 -12.27 32.92
N PHE A 291 5.65 -10.96 32.86
CA PHE A 291 5.29 -10.26 31.65
C PHE A 291 6.30 -10.53 30.52
N THR A 292 7.60 -10.40 30.79
CA THR A 292 8.65 -10.64 29.79
C THR A 292 8.64 -12.09 29.30
N LYS A 293 8.51 -13.05 30.21
CA LYS A 293 8.37 -14.47 29.85
C LYS A 293 7.16 -14.72 28.95
N TYR A 294 6.01 -14.14 29.32
CA TYR A 294 4.80 -14.29 28.54
C TYR A 294 4.94 -13.72 27.12
N VAL A 295 5.47 -12.51 26.99
CA VAL A 295 5.68 -11.87 25.67
C VAL A 295 6.59 -12.73 24.81
N MET A 296 7.67 -13.28 25.37
CA MET A 296 8.56 -14.19 24.63
C MET A 296 7.82 -15.44 24.16
N ILE A 297 7.07 -16.09 25.06
CA ILE A 297 6.36 -17.33 24.76
C ILE A 297 5.27 -17.07 23.69
N ASN A 298 4.43 -16.05 23.92
CA ASN A 298 3.26 -15.81 23.09
C ASN A 298 3.61 -15.54 21.62
N ARG A 299 4.67 -14.79 21.35
CA ARG A 299 5.11 -14.50 19.99
C ARG A 299 6.06 -15.56 19.45
N ASP A 300 6.96 -16.05 20.28
CA ASP A 300 7.96 -17.02 19.85
C ASP A 300 7.37 -18.42 19.68
N ASP A 301 6.20 -18.71 20.28
CA ASP A 301 5.46 -19.96 20.08
C ASP A 301 5.02 -20.14 18.60
N ASP A 302 4.80 -19.03 17.87
CA ASP A 302 4.53 -19.07 16.42
C ASP A 302 5.73 -19.62 15.63
N PHE A 303 6.95 -19.47 16.14
CA PHE A 303 8.17 -20.00 15.53
C PHE A 303 8.50 -21.42 16.00
N ILE A 304 8.03 -21.80 17.20
CA ILE A 304 8.21 -23.14 17.76
C ILE A 304 6.89 -23.89 17.63
N ILE A 305 6.57 -24.34 16.44
CA ILE A 305 5.37 -25.14 16.22
C ILE A 305 5.60 -26.53 16.78
N LEU A 306 5.00 -26.80 17.93
CA LEU A 306 5.09 -28.08 18.64
C LEU A 306 3.98 -29.06 18.23
N ASN A 307 3.25 -28.79 17.16
CA ASN A 307 2.31 -29.73 16.58
C ASN A 307 3.10 -30.76 15.74
N PRO A 308 3.07 -32.06 16.08
CA PRO A 308 3.77 -33.09 15.32
C PRO A 308 3.32 -33.21 13.85
N GLU A 309 2.12 -32.71 13.54
CA GLU A 309 1.56 -32.71 12.18
C GLU A 309 1.88 -31.43 11.41
N ALA A 310 2.48 -30.42 12.06
CA ALA A 310 2.83 -29.18 11.41
C ALA A 310 3.89 -29.42 10.30
N LYS A 311 3.69 -28.74 9.18
CA LYS A 311 4.60 -28.79 8.04
C LYS A 311 5.50 -27.57 8.03
N ALA A 312 6.74 -27.74 7.60
CA ALA A 312 7.70 -26.65 7.45
C ALA A 312 7.17 -25.54 6.53
N GLU A 313 6.41 -25.89 5.51
CA GLU A 313 5.76 -24.95 4.59
C GLU A 313 4.78 -24.04 5.30
N ASP A 314 3.95 -24.58 6.17
CA ASP A 314 2.96 -23.81 6.93
C ASP A 314 3.65 -22.88 7.93
N ALA A 315 4.68 -23.36 8.63
CA ALA A 315 5.50 -22.55 9.54
C ALA A 315 6.16 -21.36 8.81
N ILE A 316 6.74 -21.61 7.64
CA ILE A 316 7.36 -20.56 6.83
C ILE A 316 6.29 -19.56 6.33
N LYS A 317 5.12 -20.03 5.89
CA LYS A 317 4.04 -19.14 5.48
C LYS A 317 3.58 -18.25 6.63
N ILE A 318 3.34 -18.80 7.81
CA ILE A 318 2.98 -18.02 9.01
C ILE A 318 4.05 -16.97 9.29
N PHE A 319 5.33 -17.37 9.29
CA PHE A 319 6.43 -16.44 9.49
C PHE A 319 6.45 -15.32 8.44
N LEU A 320 6.25 -15.65 7.15
CA LEU A 320 6.26 -14.67 6.06
C LEU A 320 5.05 -13.74 6.06
N MET A 321 3.96 -14.11 6.69
CA MET A 321 2.76 -13.27 6.85
C MET A 321 2.85 -12.32 8.04
N GLY A 322 3.88 -12.45 8.89
CA GLY A 322 4.09 -11.59 10.04
C GLY A 322 4.44 -10.15 9.65
N ASP A 323 3.93 -9.21 10.43
CA ASP A 323 4.27 -7.80 10.27
C ASP A 323 5.77 -7.57 10.51
N TYR A 324 6.37 -6.64 9.74
CA TYR A 324 7.78 -6.24 9.87
C TYR A 324 8.78 -7.41 9.75
N ASN A 325 8.49 -8.32 8.83
CA ASN A 325 9.33 -9.49 8.65
C ASN A 325 10.73 -9.12 8.13
N PRO A 326 11.81 -9.55 8.80
CA PRO A 326 13.19 -9.24 8.38
C PRO A 326 13.60 -9.86 7.05
N LEU A 327 12.85 -10.83 6.53
CA LEU A 327 13.07 -11.42 5.21
C LEU A 327 12.28 -10.73 4.08
N ASN A 328 11.49 -9.67 4.37
CA ASN A 328 10.69 -8.99 3.36
C ASN A 328 11.53 -8.47 2.19
N VAL A 329 12.71 -7.88 2.45
CA VAL A 329 13.62 -7.42 1.38
C VAL A 329 14.06 -8.61 0.48
N ARG A 330 14.36 -9.76 1.08
CA ARG A 330 14.74 -10.98 0.36
C ARG A 330 13.56 -11.54 -0.44
N LEU A 331 12.40 -11.64 0.17
CA LEU A 331 11.20 -12.16 -0.46
C LEU A 331 10.75 -11.24 -1.61
N SER A 332 10.79 -9.92 -1.41
CA SER A 332 10.55 -8.93 -2.46
C SER A 332 11.50 -9.13 -3.65
N ALA A 333 12.79 -9.34 -3.38
CA ALA A 333 13.77 -9.56 -4.43
C ALA A 333 13.52 -10.85 -5.24
N LEU A 334 13.03 -11.90 -4.59
CA LEU A 334 12.63 -13.14 -5.28
C LEU A 334 11.35 -12.92 -6.08
N TYR A 335 10.37 -12.26 -5.49
CA TYR A 335 9.10 -11.95 -6.14
C TYR A 335 9.28 -11.04 -7.37
N ASN A 336 10.15 -10.03 -7.29
CA ASN A 336 10.42 -9.10 -8.39
C ASN A 336 10.89 -9.81 -9.66
N LYS A 337 11.58 -10.96 -9.53
CA LYS A 337 12.01 -11.79 -10.68
C LYS A 337 10.85 -12.45 -11.43
N THR A 338 9.67 -12.51 -10.82
CA THR A 338 8.47 -13.09 -11.47
C THR A 338 7.77 -12.06 -12.38
N ILE A 339 8.13 -10.79 -12.29
CA ILE A 339 7.51 -9.69 -13.04
C ILE A 339 8.40 -9.33 -14.26
N PRO A 340 7.83 -9.21 -15.47
CA PRO A 340 8.59 -8.76 -16.63
C PRO A 340 9.20 -7.37 -16.40
N ALA A 341 10.51 -7.22 -16.64
CA ALA A 341 11.20 -5.93 -16.51
C ALA A 341 10.55 -4.83 -17.36
N ALA A 342 10.00 -5.18 -18.53
CA ALA A 342 9.28 -4.27 -19.39
C ALA A 342 8.07 -3.62 -18.69
N ASN A 343 7.38 -4.37 -17.82
CA ASN A 343 6.24 -3.84 -17.05
C ASN A 343 6.70 -2.74 -16.09
N ARG A 344 7.78 -2.96 -15.35
CA ARG A 344 8.32 -1.92 -14.46
C ARG A 344 8.76 -0.69 -15.25
N THR A 345 9.51 -0.88 -16.35
CA THR A 345 9.97 0.24 -17.19
C THR A 345 8.79 1.07 -17.69
N ALA A 346 7.75 0.43 -18.22
CA ALA A 346 6.56 1.13 -18.71
C ALA A 346 5.80 1.86 -17.58
N ALA A 347 5.69 1.24 -16.39
CA ALA A 347 5.05 1.87 -15.24
C ALA A 347 5.83 3.11 -14.73
N VAL A 348 7.17 3.05 -14.72
CA VAL A 348 8.03 4.19 -14.35
C VAL A 348 7.84 5.35 -15.32
N GLU A 349 7.84 5.08 -16.64
CA GLU A 349 7.59 6.13 -17.64
C GLU A 349 6.17 6.71 -17.52
N MET A 350 5.16 5.88 -17.33
CA MET A 350 3.79 6.31 -17.09
C MET A 350 3.69 7.21 -15.84
N ALA A 351 4.36 6.87 -14.73
CA ALA A 351 4.39 7.72 -13.54
C ALA A 351 5.01 9.11 -13.80
N LYS A 352 6.04 9.20 -14.65
CA LYS A 352 6.62 10.49 -15.07
C LYS A 352 5.63 11.30 -15.92
N GLU A 353 4.91 10.64 -16.82
CA GLU A 353 3.89 11.29 -17.66
C GLU A 353 2.71 11.80 -16.82
N TYR A 354 2.28 11.05 -15.79
CA TYR A 354 1.31 11.50 -14.80
C TYR A 354 1.77 12.72 -14.03
N ARG A 355 3.02 12.74 -13.56
CA ARG A 355 3.61 13.92 -12.89
C ARG A 355 3.55 15.16 -13.79
N GLU A 356 3.89 15.02 -15.05
CA GLU A 356 3.86 16.14 -16.00
C GLU A 356 2.43 16.60 -16.31
N ALA A 357 1.47 15.68 -16.45
CA ALA A 357 0.06 16.03 -16.60
C ALA A 357 -0.47 16.77 -15.37
N PHE A 358 -0.11 16.31 -14.17
CA PHE A 358 -0.51 16.97 -12.93
C PHE A 358 0.09 18.37 -12.79
N ARG A 359 1.35 18.56 -13.16
CA ARG A 359 2.00 19.88 -13.22
C ARG A 359 1.18 20.86 -14.08
N GLU A 360 0.78 20.44 -15.28
CA GLU A 360 -0.01 21.28 -16.17
C GLU A 360 -1.39 21.58 -15.63
N ARG A 361 -2.04 20.61 -14.96
CA ARG A 361 -3.32 20.86 -14.29
C ARG A 361 -3.17 21.90 -13.19
N ILE A 362 -2.17 21.77 -12.31
CA ILE A 362 -1.91 22.76 -11.24
C ILE A 362 -1.76 24.16 -11.83
N ASN A 363 -1.04 24.31 -12.95
CA ASN A 363 -0.90 25.62 -13.62
C ASN A 363 -2.22 26.20 -14.12
N LYS A 364 -3.18 25.35 -14.52
CA LYS A 364 -4.49 25.78 -15.05
C LYS A 364 -5.53 26.08 -13.97
N LEU A 365 -5.29 25.69 -12.70
CA LEU A 365 -6.25 25.91 -11.61
C LEU A 365 -6.59 27.40 -11.47
N THR A 366 -7.88 27.69 -11.37
CA THR A 366 -8.38 29.09 -11.24
C THR A 366 -8.59 29.49 -9.79
N TRP A 367 -8.74 28.55 -8.87
CA TRP A 367 -8.98 28.81 -7.47
C TRP A 367 -7.71 29.00 -6.63
N MET A 368 -6.53 28.61 -7.16
CA MET A 368 -5.24 28.66 -6.47
C MET A 368 -4.41 29.82 -7.02
N SER A 369 -3.78 30.59 -6.14
CA SER A 369 -2.87 31.67 -6.49
C SER A 369 -1.56 31.16 -7.07
N ASP A 370 -0.86 31.99 -7.87
CA ASP A 370 0.40 31.62 -8.50
C ASP A 370 1.50 31.24 -7.48
N VAL A 371 1.46 31.87 -6.28
CA VAL A 371 2.40 31.53 -5.19
C VAL A 371 2.18 30.11 -4.69
N SER A 372 0.93 29.73 -4.43
CA SER A 372 0.61 28.36 -3.99
C SER A 372 0.83 27.34 -5.11
N LYS A 373 0.54 27.69 -6.38
CA LYS A 373 0.87 26.85 -7.55
C LYS A 373 2.35 26.54 -7.64
N ALA A 374 3.21 27.56 -7.51
CA ALA A 374 4.66 27.37 -7.55
C ALA A 374 5.14 26.39 -6.45
N ARG A 375 4.63 26.55 -5.22
CA ARG A 375 4.95 25.63 -4.10
C ARG A 375 4.38 24.22 -4.30
N ALA A 376 3.19 24.10 -4.88
CA ALA A 376 2.60 22.81 -5.24
C ALA A 376 3.48 22.08 -6.28
N ILE A 377 3.97 22.81 -7.29
CA ILE A 377 4.86 22.28 -8.32
C ILE A 377 6.21 21.87 -7.70
N GLU A 378 6.80 22.69 -6.82
CA GLU A 378 8.01 22.30 -6.09
C GLU A 378 7.81 21.00 -5.30
N LYS A 379 6.65 20.83 -4.65
CA LYS A 379 6.32 19.61 -3.92
C LYS A 379 6.14 18.41 -4.87
N LEU A 380 5.45 18.59 -5.97
CA LEU A 380 5.26 17.56 -7.00
C LEU A 380 6.60 17.11 -7.61
N ASP A 381 7.49 18.07 -7.90
CA ASP A 381 8.83 17.78 -8.46
C ASP A 381 9.72 17.04 -7.49
N ALA A 382 9.62 17.40 -6.22
CA ALA A 382 10.36 16.75 -5.16
C ALA A 382 9.78 15.38 -4.75
N MET A 383 8.57 15.02 -5.20
CA MET A 383 7.93 13.73 -4.88
C MET A 383 8.76 12.57 -5.45
N MET A 384 9.18 11.64 -4.60
CA MET A 384 9.89 10.45 -5.04
C MET A 384 8.90 9.42 -5.63
N LEU A 385 9.24 8.85 -6.77
CA LEU A 385 8.46 7.80 -7.44
C LEU A 385 9.12 6.44 -7.17
N MET A 386 8.59 5.71 -6.21
CA MET A 386 9.02 4.35 -5.88
C MET A 386 8.08 3.36 -6.59
N ILE A 387 8.51 2.85 -7.74
CA ILE A 387 7.70 1.98 -8.61
C ILE A 387 8.31 0.59 -8.67
N GLY A 388 7.69 -0.36 -8.00
CA GLY A 388 8.18 -1.73 -7.92
C GLY A 388 9.51 -1.83 -7.16
N TRP A 389 10.61 -2.05 -7.87
CA TRP A 389 11.95 -2.19 -7.30
C TRP A 389 12.92 -1.12 -7.78
N THR A 390 14.12 -1.03 -7.20
CA THR A 390 15.16 -0.08 -7.60
C THR A 390 15.88 -0.53 -8.89
N ASP A 391 16.48 0.42 -9.63
CA ASP A 391 17.31 0.12 -10.79
C ASP A 391 18.68 -0.45 -10.38
N ASP A 392 19.20 -0.07 -9.21
CA ASP A 392 20.43 -0.58 -8.63
C ASP A 392 20.14 -1.52 -7.47
N GLU A 393 20.22 -2.81 -7.73
CA GLU A 393 20.07 -3.86 -6.72
C GLU A 393 21.38 -4.19 -5.99
N SER A 394 22.50 -3.54 -6.34
CA SER A 394 23.83 -3.90 -5.77
C SER A 394 23.88 -3.72 -4.26
N ARG A 395 23.12 -2.78 -3.70
CA ARG A 395 23.04 -2.49 -2.26
C ARG A 395 21.99 -3.28 -1.50
N ARG A 396 21.15 -4.03 -2.21
CA ARG A 396 20.09 -4.85 -1.61
C ARG A 396 20.65 -5.87 -0.62
N ASP A 397 21.78 -6.48 -0.95
CA ASP A 397 22.41 -7.54 -0.14
C ASP A 397 22.87 -7.03 1.24
N GLU A 398 23.07 -5.71 1.40
CA GLU A 398 23.37 -5.07 2.68
C GLU A 398 22.15 -5.08 3.63
N TRP A 399 20.94 -5.23 3.08
CA TRP A 399 19.67 -5.25 3.81
C TRP A 399 19.11 -6.67 3.99
N MET A 400 19.85 -7.70 3.55
CA MET A 400 19.42 -9.09 3.65
C MET A 400 20.15 -9.82 4.78
N PRO A 401 19.45 -10.27 5.83
CA PRO A 401 20.03 -11.21 6.79
C PRO A 401 20.54 -12.47 6.11
N LYS A 402 21.64 -13.02 6.64
CA LYS A 402 22.31 -14.21 6.12
C LYS A 402 22.38 -15.26 7.22
N LEU A 403 22.11 -16.50 6.89
CA LEU A 403 22.35 -17.60 7.83
C LEU A 403 23.80 -18.08 7.72
N THR A 404 24.42 -18.35 8.87
CA THR A 404 25.78 -18.88 8.92
C THR A 404 25.81 -20.32 8.41
N ALA A 405 26.95 -20.81 7.94
CA ALA A 405 27.10 -22.20 7.50
C ALA A 405 26.95 -23.22 8.64
N GLN A 406 27.09 -22.81 9.89
CA GLN A 406 26.93 -23.65 11.07
C GLN A 406 25.45 -24.02 11.24
N LYS A 407 25.17 -25.30 11.44
CA LYS A 407 23.81 -25.78 11.73
C LYS A 407 23.34 -25.22 13.07
N SER A 408 22.12 -24.72 13.10
CA SER A 408 21.39 -24.29 14.28
C SER A 408 20.01 -24.95 14.28
N SER A 409 19.13 -24.54 15.18
CA SER A 409 17.73 -24.92 15.14
C SER A 409 16.93 -23.89 14.33
N TYR A 410 15.72 -24.23 13.95
CA TYR A 410 14.80 -23.30 13.27
C TYR A 410 14.60 -22.01 14.07
N TYR A 411 14.32 -22.12 15.37
CA TYR A 411 14.13 -20.99 16.26
C TYR A 411 15.39 -20.10 16.38
N GLU A 412 16.55 -20.73 16.53
CA GLU A 412 17.82 -20.02 16.58
C GLU A 412 18.11 -19.26 15.27
N ASP A 413 17.78 -19.84 14.12
CA ASP A 413 17.90 -19.20 12.83
C ASP A 413 16.97 -17.98 12.71
N ILE A 414 15.71 -18.09 13.15
CA ILE A 414 14.75 -16.97 13.19
C ILE A 414 15.26 -15.85 14.09
N CYS A 415 15.69 -16.15 15.32
CA CYS A 415 16.26 -15.14 16.21
C CYS A 415 17.51 -14.48 15.61
N SER A 416 18.37 -15.27 14.94
CA SER A 416 19.55 -14.73 14.25
C SER A 416 19.19 -13.78 13.11
N ILE A 417 18.13 -14.08 12.35
CA ILE A 417 17.62 -13.22 11.27
C ILE A 417 17.13 -11.89 11.83
N TYR A 418 16.32 -11.89 12.89
CA TYR A 418 15.85 -10.66 13.54
C TYR A 418 17.00 -9.84 14.12
N LYS A 419 17.94 -10.50 14.81
CA LYS A 419 19.15 -9.84 15.33
C LYS A 419 19.96 -9.14 14.25
N GLN A 420 20.20 -9.81 13.12
CA GLN A 420 20.96 -9.24 12.01
C GLN A 420 20.19 -8.06 11.37
N MET A 421 18.88 -8.19 11.17
CA MET A 421 18.08 -7.09 10.64
C MET A 421 18.15 -5.89 11.56
N PHE A 422 18.06 -6.09 12.89
CA PHE A 422 18.19 -5.02 13.84
C PHE A 422 19.55 -4.32 13.76
N GLN A 423 20.63 -5.09 13.63
CA GLN A 423 21.99 -4.55 13.45
C GLN A 423 22.14 -3.77 12.14
N ILE A 424 21.51 -4.23 11.04
CA ILE A 424 21.47 -3.53 9.77
C ILE A 424 20.77 -2.18 9.95
N ILE A 425 19.59 -2.16 10.57
CA ILE A 425 18.82 -0.95 10.82
C ILE A 425 19.63 0.06 11.63
N LEU A 426 20.24 -0.37 12.75
CA LEU A 426 21.07 0.52 13.57
C LEU A 426 22.26 1.10 12.80
N LYS A 427 22.91 0.30 11.95
CA LYS A 427 24.01 0.76 11.11
C LYS A 427 23.58 1.80 10.06
N LYS A 428 22.35 1.70 9.58
CA LYS A 428 21.80 2.56 8.52
C LYS A 428 20.98 3.74 9.07
N LEU A 429 20.84 3.83 10.38
CA LEU A 429 20.05 4.85 11.04
C LEU A 429 20.54 6.27 10.67
N GLY A 430 19.60 7.15 10.34
CA GLY A 430 19.88 8.51 9.89
C GLY A 430 20.37 8.62 8.44
N SER A 431 20.53 7.50 7.73
CA SER A 431 20.91 7.52 6.31
C SER A 431 19.89 8.26 5.47
N LYS A 432 20.38 9.15 4.59
CA LYS A 432 19.57 9.86 3.58
C LYS A 432 19.75 9.28 2.18
N ASP A 433 20.45 8.17 2.07
CA ASP A 433 20.63 7.49 0.81
C ASP A 433 19.27 6.96 0.29
N PRO A 434 18.86 7.28 -0.95
CA PRO A 434 17.58 6.83 -1.49
C PRO A 434 17.40 5.30 -1.50
N TYR A 435 18.47 4.54 -1.65
CA TYR A 435 18.42 3.08 -1.62
C TYR A 435 18.21 2.55 -0.20
N ASP A 436 18.91 3.10 0.79
CA ASP A 436 18.69 2.73 2.20
C ASP A 436 17.25 3.08 2.62
N PHE A 437 16.75 4.21 2.17
CA PHE A 437 15.36 4.61 2.36
C PHE A 437 14.39 3.59 1.72
N PHE A 438 14.63 3.19 0.45
CA PHE A 438 13.79 2.23 -0.25
C PHE A 438 13.76 0.88 0.48
N TYR A 439 14.91 0.30 0.81
CA TYR A 439 14.96 -1.00 1.47
C TYR A 439 14.41 -0.98 2.90
N SER A 440 14.54 0.12 3.62
CA SER A 440 13.90 0.28 4.93
C SER A 440 12.36 0.27 4.81
N SER A 441 11.83 0.84 3.73
CA SER A 441 10.39 0.80 3.44
C SER A 441 9.91 -0.63 3.13
N GLU A 442 10.72 -1.44 2.44
CA GLU A 442 10.34 -2.82 2.09
C GLU A 442 10.20 -3.73 3.31
N ILE A 443 10.81 -3.42 4.44
CA ILE A 443 10.64 -4.21 5.68
C ILE A 443 9.22 -4.05 6.21
N SER A 444 8.68 -2.82 6.19
CA SER A 444 7.33 -2.51 6.68
C SER A 444 6.25 -2.62 5.61
N THR A 445 6.62 -2.39 4.36
CA THR A 445 5.70 -2.33 3.22
C THR A 445 6.30 -3.08 2.05
N PRO A 446 6.29 -4.42 2.10
CA PRO A 446 6.98 -5.22 1.10
C PRO A 446 6.33 -5.11 -0.28
N SER A 447 7.16 -5.13 -1.31
CA SER A 447 6.73 -4.92 -2.70
C SER A 447 5.84 -6.03 -3.27
N PHE A 448 5.77 -7.19 -2.62
CA PHE A 448 4.83 -8.27 -2.99
C PHE A 448 3.40 -8.05 -2.46
N ASN A 449 3.17 -7.11 -1.55
CA ASN A 449 1.82 -6.71 -1.13
C ASN A 449 1.03 -6.19 -2.32
N ASN A 450 -0.30 -6.31 -2.25
CA ASN A 450 -1.18 -5.79 -3.28
C ASN A 450 -1.76 -4.44 -2.82
N ASN A 451 -0.94 -3.40 -2.86
CA ASN A 451 -1.34 -2.05 -2.48
C ASN A 451 -0.46 -0.98 -3.14
N ALA A 452 -0.84 0.27 -2.95
CA ALA A 452 -0.06 1.46 -3.28
C ALA A 452 -0.21 2.46 -2.13
N TYR A 453 0.73 3.40 -2.01
CA TYR A 453 0.77 4.32 -0.87
C TYR A 453 1.37 5.66 -1.26
N TYR A 454 0.81 6.75 -0.74
CA TYR A 454 1.53 8.00 -0.59
C TYR A 454 1.95 8.18 0.87
N GLN A 455 3.24 8.35 1.10
CA GLN A 455 3.81 8.58 2.43
C GLN A 455 4.06 10.08 2.64
N ARG A 456 3.19 10.72 3.40
CA ARG A 456 3.18 12.18 3.61
C ARG A 456 4.48 12.71 4.20
N SER A 457 5.02 12.02 5.21
CA SER A 457 6.26 12.36 5.90
C SER A 457 7.52 12.25 5.03
N ASN A 458 7.41 11.68 3.84
CA ASN A 458 8.52 11.46 2.91
C ASN A 458 8.30 12.13 1.56
N ASN A 459 7.09 12.57 1.28
CA ASN A 459 6.66 13.05 -0.02
C ASN A 459 7.05 12.07 -1.14
N ASN A 460 6.62 10.81 -1.00
CA ASN A 460 6.83 9.78 -2.01
C ASN A 460 5.56 8.97 -2.27
N ILE A 461 5.43 8.47 -3.49
CA ILE A 461 4.52 7.37 -3.78
C ILE A 461 5.28 6.06 -3.79
N LEU A 462 4.65 4.99 -3.31
CA LEU A 462 5.13 3.63 -3.38
C LEU A 462 4.09 2.78 -4.11
N ILE A 463 4.43 2.33 -5.31
CA ILE A 463 3.65 1.36 -6.08
C ILE A 463 4.32 0.00 -5.93
N THR A 464 3.63 -0.94 -5.33
CA THR A 464 4.19 -2.27 -5.08
C THR A 464 4.42 -3.06 -6.37
N THR A 465 5.35 -3.98 -6.37
CA THR A 465 5.66 -4.83 -7.52
C THR A 465 4.45 -5.67 -7.94
N ASN A 466 3.62 -6.10 -6.98
CA ASN A 466 2.42 -6.87 -7.28
C ASN A 466 1.43 -6.10 -8.16
N ALA A 467 1.38 -4.77 -8.09
CA ALA A 467 0.57 -3.95 -8.97
C ALA A 467 1.05 -3.95 -10.44
N LEU A 468 2.32 -4.34 -10.70
CA LEU A 468 2.95 -4.29 -12.02
C LEU A 468 2.68 -5.52 -12.90
N LYS A 469 1.62 -6.27 -12.64
CA LYS A 469 1.22 -7.44 -13.43
C LYS A 469 -0.30 -7.51 -13.60
N GLN A 470 -0.74 -8.41 -14.47
CA GLN A 470 -2.16 -8.75 -14.62
C GLN A 470 -2.81 -9.09 -13.24
N PRO A 471 -4.08 -8.75 -13.03
CA PRO A 471 -5.00 -8.08 -13.93
C PRO A 471 -4.91 -6.54 -13.95
N MET A 472 -4.02 -5.90 -13.16
CA MET A 472 -3.95 -4.43 -13.05
C MET A 472 -3.09 -3.76 -14.11
N PHE A 473 -2.04 -4.44 -14.60
CA PHE A 473 -1.08 -3.85 -15.52
C PHE A 473 -0.41 -4.90 -16.41
N ASP A 474 -0.18 -4.55 -17.66
CA ASP A 474 0.71 -5.26 -18.57
C ASP A 474 1.17 -4.31 -19.67
N ALA A 475 2.48 -4.14 -19.84
CA ALA A 475 3.05 -3.28 -20.88
C ALA A 475 2.61 -3.66 -22.32
N LYS A 476 2.01 -4.84 -22.50
CA LYS A 476 1.48 -5.32 -23.79
C LYS A 476 0.00 -4.97 -24.00
N ARG A 477 -0.72 -4.53 -22.95
CA ARG A 477 -2.13 -4.09 -23.05
C ARG A 477 -2.19 -2.70 -23.67
N SER A 478 -3.39 -2.26 -24.02
CA SER A 478 -3.62 -0.94 -24.55
C SER A 478 -3.19 0.17 -23.58
N ASP A 479 -2.86 1.35 -24.12
CA ASP A 479 -2.58 2.52 -23.29
C ASP A 479 -3.81 2.86 -22.42
N ALA A 480 -4.99 2.84 -23.00
CA ALA A 480 -6.25 3.11 -22.29
C ALA A 480 -6.45 2.17 -21.10
N PHE A 481 -6.15 0.87 -21.25
CA PHE A 481 -6.18 -0.08 -20.15
C PHE A 481 -5.20 0.31 -19.04
N ASN A 482 -3.93 0.46 -19.39
CA ASN A 482 -2.87 0.70 -18.41
C ASN A 482 -3.04 2.04 -17.66
N TYR A 483 -3.50 3.08 -18.36
CA TYR A 483 -3.75 4.41 -17.78
C TYR A 483 -5.01 4.43 -16.93
N GLY A 484 -6.07 3.70 -17.30
CA GLY A 484 -7.30 3.63 -16.53
C GLY A 484 -7.25 2.66 -15.35
N THR A 485 -6.24 1.78 -15.28
CA THR A 485 -6.01 0.84 -14.17
C THR A 485 -4.87 1.30 -13.28
N LEU A 486 -3.64 0.79 -13.46
CA LEU A 486 -2.49 1.18 -12.64
C LEU A 486 -2.22 2.68 -12.69
N GLY A 487 -2.41 3.32 -13.85
CA GLY A 487 -2.25 4.75 -13.99
C GLY A 487 -3.18 5.53 -13.06
N ALA A 488 -4.47 5.17 -12.99
CA ALA A 488 -5.41 5.80 -12.08
C ALA A 488 -4.96 5.70 -10.62
N ILE A 489 -4.36 4.56 -10.22
CA ILE A 489 -3.77 4.40 -8.88
C ILE A 489 -2.56 5.30 -8.69
N ILE A 490 -1.65 5.38 -9.68
CA ILE A 490 -0.49 6.30 -9.62
C ILE A 490 -0.95 7.74 -9.43
N GLY A 491 -1.97 8.18 -10.18
CA GLY A 491 -2.55 9.51 -10.04
C GLY A 491 -3.22 9.74 -8.70
N HIS A 492 -3.91 8.72 -8.17
CA HIS A 492 -4.51 8.72 -6.83
C HIS A 492 -3.43 8.96 -5.77
N GLU A 493 -2.36 8.16 -5.77
CA GLU A 493 -1.26 8.33 -4.80
C GLU A 493 -0.57 9.69 -4.94
N MET A 494 -0.36 10.19 -6.14
CA MET A 494 0.19 11.53 -6.34
C MET A 494 -0.74 12.61 -5.75
N THR A 495 -2.06 12.43 -5.88
CA THR A 495 -3.06 13.39 -5.40
C THR A 495 -3.12 13.43 -3.88
N HIS A 496 -2.81 12.34 -3.17
CA HIS A 496 -2.67 12.34 -1.71
C HIS A 496 -1.60 13.32 -1.20
N GLY A 497 -0.62 13.67 -2.02
CA GLY A 497 0.30 14.78 -1.72
C GLY A 497 -0.38 16.13 -1.56
N PHE A 498 -1.61 16.26 -2.06
CA PHE A 498 -2.34 17.52 -2.20
C PHE A 498 -3.77 17.46 -1.66
N ASP A 499 -4.21 16.34 -1.06
CA ASP A 499 -5.49 16.22 -0.36
C ASP A 499 -5.54 17.04 0.93
N MET A 500 -6.62 16.94 1.71
CA MET A 500 -6.76 17.70 2.95
C MET A 500 -5.76 17.33 4.04
N GLY A 501 -5.22 16.11 4.02
CA GLY A 501 -4.11 15.69 4.89
C GLY A 501 -2.75 16.06 4.30
N GLY A 502 -2.54 15.77 3.00
CA GLY A 502 -1.29 16.01 2.29
C GLY A 502 -0.89 17.49 2.19
N LYS A 503 -1.87 18.42 2.09
CA LYS A 503 -1.60 19.86 2.06
C LYS A 503 -0.83 20.39 3.27
N ASP A 504 -0.85 19.67 4.39
CA ASP A 504 -0.19 20.09 5.63
C ASP A 504 1.30 19.72 5.66
N TYR A 505 1.80 18.98 4.67
CA TYR A 505 3.20 18.57 4.55
C TYR A 505 3.87 19.24 3.35
N ASP A 506 5.08 19.76 3.57
CA ASP A 506 5.85 20.42 2.51
C ASP A 506 6.58 19.40 1.59
N LYS A 507 7.37 19.94 0.65
CA LYS A 507 8.14 19.16 -0.33
C LYS A 507 9.15 18.18 0.29
N ASP A 508 9.57 18.40 1.52
CA ASP A 508 10.54 17.59 2.25
C ASP A 508 9.88 16.60 3.23
N GLY A 509 8.53 16.56 3.26
CA GLY A 509 7.76 15.72 4.16
C GLY A 509 7.61 16.28 5.57
N LEU A 510 8.00 17.54 5.79
CA LEU A 510 7.84 18.22 7.08
C LEU A 510 6.40 18.76 7.22
N LYS A 511 5.78 18.59 8.39
CA LYS A 511 4.47 19.17 8.70
C LYS A 511 4.57 20.69 8.75
N LYS A 512 4.37 21.31 7.58
CA LYS A 512 4.53 22.75 7.37
C LYS A 512 3.59 23.23 6.27
N ALA A 513 2.76 24.20 6.59
CA ALA A 513 1.85 24.81 5.63
C ALA A 513 2.62 25.46 4.47
N TRP A 514 2.31 25.04 3.25
CA TRP A 514 2.88 25.59 2.02
C TRP A 514 1.85 26.41 1.22
N MET A 515 0.57 26.11 1.36
CA MET A 515 -0.54 26.79 0.71
C MET A 515 -0.85 28.12 1.44
N LEU A 516 -1.16 29.17 0.70
CA LEU A 516 -1.60 30.42 1.30
C LEU A 516 -2.97 30.24 1.99
N PRO A 517 -3.27 31.01 3.08
CA PRO A 517 -4.53 30.83 3.82
C PRO A 517 -5.79 31.00 2.95
N ALA A 518 -5.80 31.95 2.01
CA ALA A 518 -6.94 32.15 1.11
C ALA A 518 -7.16 30.97 0.16
N ASP A 519 -6.09 30.36 -0.34
CA ASP A 519 -6.15 29.19 -1.21
C ASP A 519 -6.58 27.95 -0.40
N ALA A 520 -6.10 27.82 0.84
CA ALA A 520 -6.54 26.76 1.75
C ALA A 520 -8.04 26.84 2.06
N GLU A 521 -8.59 28.07 2.21
CA GLU A 521 -10.03 28.28 2.38
C GLU A 521 -10.81 27.92 1.11
N ALA A 522 -10.31 28.30 -0.07
CA ALA A 522 -10.92 27.95 -1.36
C ALA A 522 -10.94 26.42 -1.54
N PHE A 523 -9.84 25.74 -1.25
CA PHE A 523 -9.76 24.29 -1.27
C PHE A 523 -10.74 23.63 -0.30
N ALA A 524 -10.85 24.13 0.94
CA ALA A 524 -11.80 23.62 1.91
C ALA A 524 -13.26 23.71 1.42
N LYS A 525 -13.63 24.78 0.70
CA LYS A 525 -14.96 24.92 0.10
C LYS A 525 -15.21 23.89 -1.01
N LEU A 526 -14.21 23.60 -1.85
CA LEU A 526 -14.31 22.57 -2.87
C LEU A 526 -14.41 21.17 -2.25
N SER A 527 -13.60 20.90 -1.23
CA SER A 527 -13.67 19.67 -0.44
C SER A 527 -15.04 19.49 0.21
N GLN A 528 -15.67 20.56 0.75
CA GLN A 528 -17.00 20.47 1.32
C GLN A 528 -18.07 20.14 0.27
N LYS A 529 -17.98 20.68 -0.93
CA LYS A 529 -18.87 20.28 -2.04
C LYS A 529 -18.78 18.78 -2.32
N GLN A 530 -17.56 18.22 -2.29
CA GLN A 530 -17.34 16.80 -2.52
C GLN A 530 -17.90 15.97 -1.36
N ILE A 531 -17.70 16.37 -0.10
CA ILE A 531 -18.30 15.72 1.07
C ILE A 531 -19.82 15.65 0.92
N ASP A 532 -20.46 16.78 0.58
CA ASP A 532 -21.93 16.88 0.43
C ASP A 532 -22.45 16.02 -0.72
N PHE A 533 -21.68 15.89 -1.79
CA PHE A 533 -22.00 15.02 -2.92
C PHE A 533 -21.87 13.54 -2.53
N PHE A 534 -20.75 13.13 -1.90
CA PHE A 534 -20.51 11.74 -1.54
C PHE A 534 -21.44 11.27 -0.40
N ASN A 535 -21.88 12.12 0.51
CA ASN A 535 -22.91 11.79 1.51
C ASN A 535 -24.24 11.33 0.90
N LYS A 536 -24.48 11.56 -0.39
CA LYS A 536 -25.67 11.13 -1.12
C LYS A 536 -25.46 9.84 -1.92
N GLN A 537 -24.22 9.33 -1.97
CA GLN A 537 -23.90 8.14 -2.74
C GLN A 537 -24.18 6.88 -1.93
N THR A 538 -24.90 5.95 -2.55
CA THR A 538 -25.29 4.67 -1.95
C THR A 538 -25.03 3.53 -2.92
N TYR A 539 -24.78 2.34 -2.39
CA TYR A 539 -24.72 1.09 -3.15
C TYR A 539 -25.11 -0.08 -2.24
N GLY A 540 -26.15 -0.85 -2.61
CA GLY A 540 -26.69 -1.89 -1.74
C GLY A 540 -27.09 -1.32 -0.38
N VAL A 541 -26.51 -1.86 0.70
CA VAL A 541 -26.72 -1.40 2.08
C VAL A 541 -25.69 -0.34 2.54
N TYR A 542 -24.73 -0.02 1.69
CA TYR A 542 -23.71 0.99 1.98
C TYR A 542 -24.24 2.41 1.70
N THR A 543 -23.98 3.32 2.62
CA THR A 543 -24.15 4.76 2.43
C THR A 543 -22.82 5.45 2.75
N CYS A 544 -22.30 6.20 1.79
CA CYS A 544 -21.00 6.84 1.93
C CYS A 544 -21.01 7.90 3.03
N ASN A 545 -19.99 7.90 3.89
CA ASN A 545 -19.68 9.01 4.80
C ASN A 545 -18.64 9.90 4.12
N GLY A 546 -19.10 10.92 3.40
CA GLY A 546 -18.23 11.77 2.60
C GLY A 546 -17.16 12.52 3.41
N LEU A 547 -17.35 12.73 4.71
CA LEU A 547 -16.32 13.34 5.57
C LEU A 547 -15.21 12.31 5.90
N LEU A 548 -15.58 11.09 6.23
CA LEU A 548 -14.65 10.02 6.54
C LEU A 548 -13.82 9.64 5.31
N THR A 549 -14.47 9.56 4.13
CA THR A 549 -13.84 9.14 2.87
C THR A 549 -13.32 10.30 2.03
N ARG A 550 -13.24 11.50 2.59
CA ARG A 550 -12.94 12.74 1.88
C ARG A 550 -11.63 12.70 1.11
N ASP A 551 -10.56 12.34 1.78
CA ASP A 551 -9.20 12.39 1.21
C ASP A 551 -9.06 11.35 0.10
N GLU A 552 -9.62 10.17 0.29
CA GLU A 552 -9.68 9.09 -0.71
C GLU A 552 -10.50 9.49 -1.94
N ASN A 553 -11.65 10.12 -1.75
CA ASN A 553 -12.48 10.60 -2.86
C ASN A 553 -11.80 11.74 -3.63
N ILE A 554 -11.05 12.62 -2.95
CA ILE A 554 -10.23 13.66 -3.60
C ILE A 554 -9.12 13.02 -4.43
N ALA A 555 -8.46 11.99 -3.89
CA ALA A 555 -7.40 11.28 -4.56
C ALA A 555 -7.90 10.52 -5.80
N ASP A 556 -9.03 9.84 -5.71
CA ASP A 556 -9.67 9.17 -6.86
C ASP A 556 -10.03 10.15 -7.98
N LEU A 557 -10.65 11.26 -7.63
CA LEU A 557 -11.05 12.28 -8.60
C LEU A 557 -9.82 12.89 -9.30
N GLY A 558 -8.80 13.23 -8.51
CA GLY A 558 -7.53 13.75 -9.03
C GLY A 558 -6.83 12.75 -9.93
N GLY A 559 -6.74 11.49 -9.50
CA GLY A 559 -6.15 10.40 -10.27
C GLY A 559 -6.84 10.19 -11.63
N LEU A 560 -8.18 10.26 -11.63
CA LEU A 560 -8.97 10.12 -12.85
C LEU A 560 -8.77 11.29 -13.82
N TYR A 561 -8.73 12.54 -13.34
CA TYR A 561 -8.46 13.72 -14.17
C TYR A 561 -7.03 13.72 -14.74
N ILE A 562 -6.03 13.50 -13.86
CA ILE A 562 -4.62 13.49 -14.26
C ILE A 562 -4.35 12.39 -15.28
N GLY A 563 -4.93 11.20 -15.07
CA GLY A 563 -4.78 10.06 -15.94
C GLY A 563 -5.41 10.27 -17.32
N TYR A 564 -6.58 10.90 -17.39
CA TYR A 564 -7.17 11.29 -18.64
C TYR A 564 -6.26 12.23 -19.45
N ASP A 565 -5.77 13.30 -18.81
CA ASP A 565 -4.87 14.25 -19.47
C ASP A 565 -3.56 13.59 -19.91
N ALA A 566 -2.98 12.72 -19.07
CA ALA A 566 -1.77 11.98 -19.41
C ALA A 566 -1.97 11.06 -20.61
N LEU A 567 -3.08 10.31 -20.65
CA LEU A 567 -3.43 9.47 -21.81
C LEU A 567 -3.62 10.31 -23.08
N MET A 568 -4.36 11.41 -23.00
CA MET A 568 -4.59 12.26 -24.17
C MET A 568 -3.29 12.82 -24.76
N LYS A 569 -2.34 13.22 -23.92
CA LYS A 569 -0.99 13.64 -24.34
C LYS A 569 -0.21 12.52 -25.00
N LEU A 570 -0.27 11.31 -24.44
CA LEU A 570 0.37 10.15 -25.04
C LEU A 570 -0.20 9.85 -26.43
N LEU A 571 -1.53 9.90 -26.57
CA LEU A 571 -2.20 9.66 -27.85
C LEU A 571 -1.83 10.74 -28.88
N ASP A 572 -1.77 12.02 -28.48
CA ASP A 572 -1.31 13.11 -29.33
C ASP A 572 0.15 12.88 -29.79
N LYS A 573 1.04 12.47 -28.88
CA LYS A 573 2.44 12.11 -29.18
C LYS A 573 2.55 10.92 -30.16
N LYS A 574 1.59 9.98 -30.07
CA LYS A 574 1.49 8.83 -30.99
C LYS A 574 0.77 9.15 -32.29
N GLY A 575 0.25 10.37 -32.47
CA GLY A 575 -0.51 10.80 -33.68
C GLY A 575 -1.91 10.18 -33.76
N VAL A 576 -2.46 9.68 -32.61
CA VAL A 576 -3.82 9.12 -32.57
C VAL A 576 -4.83 10.25 -32.46
N SER A 577 -5.78 10.31 -33.39
CA SER A 577 -6.78 11.38 -33.49
C SER A 577 -8.18 10.85 -33.88
N GLY A 578 -9.17 11.73 -33.95
CA GLY A 578 -10.53 11.41 -34.40
C GLY A 578 -11.22 10.31 -33.59
N ALA A 579 -11.97 9.45 -34.27
CA ALA A 579 -12.77 8.41 -33.65
C ALA A 579 -11.96 7.41 -32.79
N GLU A 580 -10.73 7.10 -33.20
CA GLU A 580 -9.85 6.18 -32.44
C GLU A 580 -9.39 6.81 -31.12
N ARG A 581 -9.08 8.10 -31.11
CA ARG A 581 -8.76 8.81 -29.87
C ARG A 581 -9.93 8.82 -28.88
N ASP A 582 -11.14 9.05 -29.38
CA ASP A 582 -12.36 9.03 -28.57
C ASP A 582 -12.69 7.61 -28.10
N ARG A 583 -12.45 6.58 -28.91
CA ARG A 583 -12.60 5.18 -28.49
C ARG A 583 -11.64 4.85 -27.34
N GLN A 584 -10.37 5.23 -27.44
CA GLN A 584 -9.42 5.00 -26.34
C GLN A 584 -9.77 5.82 -25.10
N ALA A 585 -10.31 7.02 -25.25
CA ALA A 585 -10.84 7.80 -24.13
C ALA A 585 -12.01 7.10 -23.43
N ARG A 586 -12.92 6.45 -24.17
CA ARG A 586 -13.99 5.62 -23.58
C ARG A 586 -13.42 4.39 -22.88
N ASP A 587 -12.44 3.73 -23.49
CA ASP A 587 -11.79 2.57 -22.90
C ASP A 587 -11.03 2.93 -21.60
N TYR A 588 -10.49 4.13 -21.47
CA TYR A 588 -9.91 4.65 -20.23
C TYR A 588 -10.93 4.65 -19.07
N PHE A 589 -12.13 5.15 -19.29
CA PHE A 589 -13.18 5.12 -18.28
C PHE A 589 -13.66 3.69 -17.98
N ARG A 590 -13.77 2.83 -19.01
CA ARG A 590 -14.10 1.40 -18.85
C ARG A 590 -13.03 0.69 -18.02
N ALA A 591 -11.74 1.01 -18.25
CA ALA A 591 -10.62 0.50 -17.48
C ALA A 591 -10.71 0.92 -16.00
N PHE A 592 -11.12 2.14 -15.72
CA PHE A 592 -11.37 2.59 -14.34
C PHE A 592 -12.53 1.80 -13.69
N GLY A 593 -13.61 1.54 -14.43
CA GLY A 593 -14.67 0.63 -13.97
C GLY A 593 -14.16 -0.79 -13.71
N TYR A 594 -13.34 -1.33 -14.61
CA TYR A 594 -12.71 -2.64 -14.50
C TYR A 594 -11.81 -2.75 -13.26
N LEU A 595 -11.00 -1.73 -12.96
CA LEU A 595 -10.14 -1.69 -11.78
C LEU A 595 -10.92 -1.93 -10.50
N TRP A 596 -12.13 -1.38 -10.42
CA TRP A 596 -12.99 -1.44 -9.24
C TRP A 596 -14.08 -2.52 -9.33
N MET A 597 -13.95 -3.50 -10.22
CA MET A 597 -14.87 -4.65 -10.25
C MET A 597 -14.89 -5.35 -8.89
N GLU A 598 -16.06 -5.38 -8.26
CA GLU A 598 -16.24 -6.00 -6.94
C GLU A 598 -17.67 -6.51 -6.76
N ASN A 599 -17.80 -7.79 -6.43
CA ASN A 599 -18.97 -8.34 -5.78
C ASN A 599 -18.73 -8.42 -4.28
N SER A 600 -19.61 -7.85 -3.47
CA SER A 600 -19.46 -7.77 -2.02
C SER A 600 -20.74 -8.15 -1.29
N SER A 601 -20.59 -8.91 -0.19
CA SER A 601 -21.72 -9.27 0.70
C SER A 601 -22.25 -8.04 1.44
N GLU A 602 -23.50 -8.10 1.93
CA GLU A 602 -24.06 -7.02 2.74
C GLU A 602 -23.22 -6.75 4.01
N ASN A 603 -22.69 -7.79 4.65
CA ASN A 603 -21.87 -7.63 5.85
C ASN A 603 -20.53 -6.95 5.52
N TYR A 604 -19.91 -7.30 4.39
CA TYR A 604 -18.73 -6.59 3.91
C TYR A 604 -19.03 -5.10 3.65
N GLN A 605 -20.15 -4.81 2.96
CA GLN A 605 -20.58 -3.43 2.72
C GLN A 605 -20.84 -2.65 4.02
N ARG A 606 -21.42 -3.31 5.06
CA ARG A 606 -21.59 -2.70 6.40
C ARG A 606 -20.26 -2.44 7.09
N GLY A 607 -19.27 -3.32 6.93
CA GLY A 607 -17.90 -3.11 7.41
C GLY A 607 -17.26 -1.86 6.84
N PHE A 608 -17.54 -1.56 5.57
CA PHE A 608 -17.05 -0.34 4.89
C PHE A 608 -17.63 0.97 5.42
N LEU A 609 -18.68 0.96 6.22
CA LEU A 609 -19.23 2.19 6.84
C LEU A 609 -18.24 2.90 7.76
N THR A 610 -17.21 2.21 8.25
CA THR A 610 -16.14 2.77 9.09
C THR A 610 -14.80 2.90 8.36
N SER A 611 -14.75 2.57 7.08
CA SER A 611 -13.56 2.72 6.23
C SER A 611 -13.38 4.17 5.76
N ASP A 612 -12.12 4.60 5.62
CA ASP A 612 -11.76 5.86 4.96
C ASP A 612 -11.90 5.78 3.44
N HIS A 613 -12.02 4.59 2.88
CA HIS A 613 -12.30 4.36 1.46
C HIS A 613 -13.80 4.24 1.21
N SER A 614 -14.27 4.80 0.12
CA SER A 614 -15.59 4.51 -0.42
C SER A 614 -15.64 3.09 -1.00
N LEU A 615 -16.82 2.44 -0.93
CA LEU A 615 -17.02 1.13 -1.56
C LEU A 615 -16.73 1.23 -3.07
N SER A 616 -16.14 0.18 -3.66
CA SER A 616 -15.65 0.17 -5.05
C SER A 616 -16.64 0.72 -6.09
N PRO A 617 -17.95 0.34 -6.11
CA PRO A 617 -18.91 0.95 -7.02
C PRO A 617 -19.10 2.46 -6.81
N VAL A 618 -19.01 2.95 -5.57
CA VAL A 618 -19.15 4.38 -5.24
C VAL A 618 -17.91 5.16 -5.68
N ARG A 619 -16.71 4.56 -5.63
CA ARG A 619 -15.48 5.17 -6.21
C ARG A 619 -15.64 5.45 -7.70
N VAL A 620 -16.26 4.53 -8.46
CA VAL A 620 -16.53 4.73 -9.89
C VAL A 620 -17.63 5.77 -10.10
N LEU A 621 -18.81 5.54 -9.52
CA LEU A 621 -20.02 6.35 -9.76
C LEU A 621 -19.90 7.78 -9.21
N GLY A 622 -19.12 7.96 -8.14
CA GLY A 622 -18.87 9.29 -7.55
C GLY A 622 -17.93 10.15 -8.38
N ASN A 623 -17.03 9.54 -9.16
CA ASN A 623 -15.96 10.27 -9.83
C ASN A 623 -16.17 10.43 -11.35
N VAL A 624 -16.61 9.41 -12.09
CA VAL A 624 -16.69 9.50 -13.57
C VAL A 624 -17.62 10.60 -14.05
N TYR A 625 -18.73 10.84 -13.35
CA TYR A 625 -19.72 11.87 -13.68
C TYR A 625 -19.25 13.31 -13.35
N GLN A 626 -18.09 13.49 -12.73
CA GLN A 626 -17.53 14.82 -12.51
C GLN A 626 -16.79 15.33 -13.76
N LEU A 627 -16.31 14.45 -14.66
CA LEU A 627 -15.51 14.83 -15.81
C LEU A 627 -16.36 15.23 -17.01
N ASN A 628 -16.13 16.44 -17.56
CA ASN A 628 -16.76 16.90 -18.80
C ASN A 628 -16.48 15.97 -19.97
N GLU A 629 -15.28 15.44 -20.02
CA GLU A 629 -14.77 14.51 -21.04
C GLU A 629 -15.57 13.22 -21.08
N PHE A 630 -16.02 12.72 -19.93
CA PHE A 630 -16.88 11.54 -19.84
C PHE A 630 -18.17 11.73 -20.65
N TYR A 631 -18.88 12.85 -20.42
CA TYR A 631 -20.09 13.17 -21.16
C TYR A 631 -19.83 13.33 -22.67
N ARG A 632 -18.73 13.98 -23.03
CA ARG A 632 -18.34 14.19 -24.41
C ARG A 632 -18.12 12.87 -25.14
N VAL A 633 -17.28 11.98 -24.59
CA VAL A 633 -16.88 10.76 -25.31
C VAL A 633 -17.96 9.69 -25.33
N PHE A 634 -18.84 9.63 -24.32
CA PHE A 634 -19.99 8.72 -24.30
C PHE A 634 -21.26 9.33 -24.90
N HIS A 635 -21.22 10.60 -25.36
CA HIS A 635 -22.36 11.35 -25.89
C HIS A 635 -23.56 11.42 -24.97
N ILE A 636 -23.30 11.53 -23.65
CA ILE A 636 -24.32 11.57 -22.59
C ILE A 636 -24.87 12.99 -22.50
N GLN A 637 -26.18 13.15 -22.75
CA GLN A 637 -26.90 14.42 -22.64
C GLN A 637 -27.99 14.37 -21.56
N ASP A 638 -28.35 13.19 -21.10
CA ASP A 638 -29.33 12.94 -20.05
C ASP A 638 -28.96 11.64 -19.27
N GLY A 639 -29.71 11.27 -18.27
CA GLY A 639 -29.53 10.06 -17.50
C GLY A 639 -29.78 10.27 -16.01
N LYS A 640 -29.95 9.18 -15.25
CA LYS A 640 -30.27 9.26 -13.82
C LYS A 640 -29.16 9.88 -12.98
N ARG A 641 -27.90 9.79 -13.47
CA ARG A 641 -26.72 10.35 -12.80
C ARG A 641 -26.12 11.54 -13.55
N PHE A 642 -26.87 12.10 -14.51
CA PHE A 642 -26.42 13.29 -15.24
C PHE A 642 -26.23 14.47 -14.28
N LEU A 643 -25.05 15.06 -14.29
CA LEU A 643 -24.73 16.31 -13.57
C LEU A 643 -24.58 17.42 -14.58
N LYS A 644 -25.24 18.55 -14.34
CA LYS A 644 -25.00 19.76 -15.12
C LYS A 644 -23.56 20.25 -14.90
N PRO A 645 -22.95 20.97 -15.87
CA PRO A 645 -21.56 21.44 -15.73
C PRO A 645 -21.27 22.18 -14.41
N GLU A 646 -22.19 23.01 -13.93
CA GLU A 646 -22.07 23.78 -12.69
C GLU A 646 -22.18 22.93 -11.40
N GLU A 647 -22.72 21.70 -11.52
CA GLU A 647 -22.85 20.76 -10.40
C GLU A 647 -21.60 19.89 -10.26
N ARG A 648 -20.77 19.81 -11.32
CA ARG A 648 -19.55 19.00 -11.34
C ARG A 648 -18.49 19.57 -10.41
N ILE A 649 -17.70 18.70 -9.84
CA ILE A 649 -16.65 19.04 -8.87
C ILE A 649 -15.31 18.87 -9.57
N GLU A 650 -14.57 19.96 -9.70
CA GLU A 650 -13.21 19.98 -10.19
C GLU A 650 -12.32 20.58 -9.10
N ILE A 651 -11.41 19.77 -8.57
CA ILE A 651 -10.47 20.19 -7.51
C ILE A 651 -9.08 20.37 -8.12
N TRP A 652 -8.57 19.33 -8.80
CA TRP A 652 -7.24 19.29 -9.40
C TRP A 652 -7.29 19.22 -10.93
#